data_5bd6563734f9bb44ebeee3fd77b1e211
#
_entry.id   5bd6563734f9bb44ebeee3fd77b1e211
#
_cell.length_a   1.000
_cell.length_b   1.000
_cell.length_c   1.000
_cell.angle_alpha   90.00
_cell.angle_beta   90.00
_cell.angle_gamma   90.00
#
_symmetry.space_group_name_H-M   'P 1'
#
loop_
_entity.id
_entity.type
_entity.pdbx_description
1 polymer ?
#
loop_
_entity_poly.entity_id
_entity_poly.type
_entity_poly.pdbx_seq_one_letter_code
_entity_poly.pdbx_strand_id
1 'polypeptide(L)'
;PCRLPLPGVVIFVHGVNSDGEWYDAAEQGLCEGLNTRLARQAAQLALPGDGTGRLIPCAYTPELDAAGFIDPDRSHANFIQPQPHWSPVIHFRWGYKATKRDVKTFGDSVFLNEDDYWGGGPFANGCSALADLWTDGLNDRLFLWLTAQHLNPVPGREVYHCPHRAYYAFAALRLARLLKSIRDKQADCPITVVCHSQGNMVGLAAAFLADRLGIQADNYVLCNPPLSLVDKNGTEDWVQRYTTNGAGQSGRVSHGARLDTLANFFKLLKARAGCEPPAERVDQCMANPQPADGSPGFTAASDRQQWGLDGRHTHGRVTLYCNPHDQVISADSVQGIGWRGMSADEIAKTGGAGVFAQRVFAHAYPVGAAGGKDYDFWAERNKRDPDPYPGSFWIPPSPPAHYALQQGVTSNQSVVGKVLSVLSAPFFIVATGAVKARVNADPRTGWKIPINAPALPESFLPEARHYGEALKEFDASFDPAGKARNRNRANAPPDDPYTQHGVHRTRDGRDSDAPLGNEHTEAQLRYEHRAQLRMKARRQGKAEADGSVPGETQGGSASADYQAWRTGEIRQMLKDCVNAHATDHSSILTNPMHAEKALAYDVAIGVCTLSEQDWRELRVEADWRYCFKGLPETHPHYYLGEYFSSGFMAKQPLEEWVKSGEARRPAGIVDTRTYARPEPGAAS
;
A
#
# COMPACT_ATOMS: atom_id res chain seq x y z
N PRO A 1 33.18 15.34 -3.92
CA PRO A 1 33.20 14.40 -5.02
C PRO A 1 31.91 14.55 -5.83
N CYS A 2 32.03 14.93 -7.11
CA CYS A 2 30.88 15.02 -7.99
C CYS A 2 30.48 13.58 -8.36
N ARG A 3 29.31 13.16 -7.91
CA ARG A 3 28.68 11.90 -8.32
C ARG A 3 27.92 12.09 -9.62
N LEU A 4 27.70 10.99 -10.31
CA LEU A 4 26.72 10.98 -11.38
C LEU A 4 25.33 11.34 -10.79
N PRO A 5 24.54 12.18 -11.46
CA PRO A 5 23.19 12.49 -10.99
C PRO A 5 22.32 11.25 -10.94
N LEU A 6 21.26 11.30 -10.13
CA LEU A 6 20.24 10.26 -10.11
C LEU A 6 19.36 10.35 -11.35
N PRO A 7 18.75 9.23 -11.79
CA PRO A 7 17.91 9.22 -12.99
C PRO A 7 16.56 9.92 -12.82
N GLY A 8 16.16 10.18 -11.58
CA GLY A 8 14.88 10.77 -11.20
C GLY A 8 14.56 10.49 -9.74
N VAL A 9 13.32 10.75 -9.37
CA VAL A 9 12.75 10.44 -8.05
C VAL A 9 11.69 9.34 -8.22
N VAL A 10 11.74 8.32 -7.39
CA VAL A 10 10.73 7.26 -7.33
C VAL A 10 10.10 7.27 -5.94
N ILE A 11 8.79 7.48 -5.86
CA ILE A 11 8.07 7.57 -4.59
C ILE A 11 7.27 6.28 -4.39
N PHE A 12 7.53 5.58 -3.28
CA PHE A 12 6.79 4.38 -2.89
C PHE A 12 5.63 4.73 -1.96
N VAL A 13 4.43 4.21 -2.27
CA VAL A 13 3.19 4.48 -1.54
C VAL A 13 2.54 3.17 -1.11
N HIS A 14 2.54 2.89 0.19
CA HIS A 14 1.99 1.65 0.74
C HIS A 14 0.45 1.64 0.83
N GLY A 15 -0.13 0.48 1.12
CA GLY A 15 -1.56 0.25 1.26
C GLY A 15 -2.11 0.45 2.68
N VAL A 16 -3.31 -0.07 2.92
CA VAL A 16 -3.92 -0.17 4.25
C VAL A 16 -3.16 -1.18 5.12
N ASN A 17 -3.28 -1.02 6.43
CA ASN A 17 -2.67 -1.93 7.40
C ASN A 17 -1.20 -2.22 7.06
N SER A 18 -0.44 -1.16 6.77
CA SER A 18 0.92 -1.22 6.27
C SER A 18 1.67 0.07 6.64
N ASP A 19 2.94 -0.05 6.82
CA ASP A 19 3.86 1.08 7.01
C ASP A 19 4.97 1.11 5.94
N GLY A 20 4.81 0.31 4.89
CA GLY A 20 5.79 0.19 3.80
C GLY A 20 6.79 -0.94 4.02
N GLU A 21 6.36 -2.05 4.57
CA GLU A 21 7.17 -3.26 4.82
C GLU A 21 7.87 -3.82 3.58
N TRP A 22 7.37 -3.53 2.39
CA TRP A 22 7.94 -3.93 1.11
C TRP A 22 8.98 -2.93 0.55
N TYR A 23 9.12 -1.74 1.16
CA TYR A 23 9.92 -0.65 0.59
C TYR A 23 11.39 -1.01 0.40
N ASP A 24 12.00 -1.61 1.41
CA ASP A 24 13.43 -1.93 1.36
C ASP A 24 13.75 -2.97 0.28
N ALA A 25 12.90 -4.00 0.13
CA ALA A 25 13.06 -5.01 -0.91
C ALA A 25 12.91 -4.43 -2.32
N ALA A 26 11.86 -3.64 -2.53
CA ALA A 26 11.62 -3.00 -3.82
C ALA A 26 12.72 -1.98 -4.16
N GLU A 27 13.21 -1.21 -3.17
CA GLU A 27 14.31 -0.24 -3.35
C GLU A 27 15.60 -0.93 -3.73
N GLN A 28 15.93 -2.04 -3.06
CA GLN A 28 17.10 -2.83 -3.39
C GLN A 28 17.05 -3.32 -4.83
N GLY A 29 15.95 -3.98 -5.22
CA GLY A 29 15.79 -4.46 -6.58
C GLY A 29 15.80 -3.34 -7.61
N LEU A 30 15.12 -2.21 -7.31
CA LEU A 30 15.09 -1.06 -8.20
C LEU A 30 16.49 -0.46 -8.42
N CYS A 31 17.30 -0.30 -7.37
CA CYS A 31 18.65 0.21 -7.51
C CYS A 31 19.52 -0.72 -8.39
N GLU A 32 19.44 -2.03 -8.19
CA GLU A 32 20.17 -3.00 -9.01
C GLU A 32 19.71 -2.99 -10.48
N GLY A 33 18.39 -3.01 -10.71
CA GLY A 33 17.82 -2.95 -12.05
C GLY A 33 18.17 -1.65 -12.78
N LEU A 34 18.15 -0.51 -12.08
CA LEU A 34 18.57 0.78 -12.64
C LEU A 34 20.06 0.83 -12.91
N ASN A 35 20.91 0.23 -12.06
CA ASN A 35 22.34 0.10 -12.35
C ASN A 35 22.57 -0.66 -13.66
N THR A 36 21.80 -1.72 -13.89
CA THR A 36 21.85 -2.50 -15.13
C THR A 36 21.32 -1.69 -16.31
N ARG A 37 20.12 -1.10 -16.21
CA ARG A 37 19.49 -0.30 -17.28
C ARG A 37 20.33 0.87 -17.72
N LEU A 38 20.99 1.55 -16.77
CA LEU A 38 21.81 2.73 -17.01
C LEU A 38 23.29 2.42 -17.23
N ALA A 39 23.65 1.14 -17.27
CA ALA A 39 25.05 0.66 -17.37
C ALA A 39 25.98 1.32 -16.33
N ARG A 40 25.50 1.54 -15.09
CA ARG A 40 26.26 2.21 -14.03
C ARG A 40 27.29 1.28 -13.41
N GLN A 41 28.51 1.76 -13.26
CA GLN A 41 29.64 1.01 -12.70
C GLN A 41 30.18 1.69 -11.45
N ALA A 42 30.79 0.92 -10.56
CA ALA A 42 31.37 1.44 -9.33
C ALA A 42 32.43 2.52 -9.56
N ALA A 43 33.26 2.37 -10.61
CA ALA A 43 34.34 3.31 -10.95
C ALA A 43 33.84 4.59 -11.64
N GLN A 44 32.57 4.75 -11.94
CA GLN A 44 32.02 5.93 -12.60
C GLN A 44 31.84 7.08 -11.60
N LEU A 45 32.92 7.73 -11.27
CA LEU A 45 32.95 8.95 -10.45
C LEU A 45 33.43 10.10 -11.31
N ALA A 46 32.78 11.25 -11.24
CA ALA A 46 33.20 12.45 -11.94
C ALA A 46 34.57 12.97 -11.43
N LEU A 47 34.89 12.67 -10.16
CA LEU A 47 36.21 12.93 -9.55
C LEU A 47 36.59 11.71 -8.69
N PRO A 48 37.91 11.37 -8.62
CA PRO A 48 38.41 10.34 -7.72
C PRO A 48 38.05 10.64 -6.25
N GLY A 49 37.57 9.64 -5.53
CA GLY A 49 37.23 9.77 -4.12
C GLY A 49 36.60 8.49 -3.58
N ASP A 50 36.31 8.47 -2.29
CA ASP A 50 35.58 7.38 -1.66
C ASP A 50 34.09 7.41 -2.13
N GLY A 51 33.64 6.30 -2.69
CA GLY A 51 32.29 6.16 -3.15
C GLY A 51 32.14 5.25 -4.36
N THR A 52 30.92 5.18 -4.88
CA THR A 52 30.61 4.38 -6.06
C THR A 52 29.71 5.15 -7.03
N GLY A 53 29.84 4.90 -8.33
CA GLY A 53 28.92 5.38 -9.36
C GLY A 53 27.58 4.65 -9.38
N ARG A 54 27.47 3.50 -8.69
CA ARG A 54 26.24 2.72 -8.60
C ARG A 54 25.21 3.37 -7.67
N LEU A 55 23.97 3.14 -7.96
CA LEU A 55 22.84 3.41 -7.05
C LEU A 55 22.87 2.39 -5.91
N ILE A 56 22.63 2.84 -4.70
CA ILE A 56 22.62 2.02 -3.49
C ILE A 56 21.38 2.38 -2.68
N PRO A 57 20.62 1.40 -2.15
CA PRO A 57 19.48 1.65 -1.28
C PRO A 57 19.86 2.52 -0.08
N CYS A 58 18.95 3.37 0.37
CA CYS A 58 19.14 4.12 1.60
C CYS A 58 18.83 3.25 2.80
N ALA A 59 19.70 3.27 3.79
CA ALA A 59 19.39 2.75 5.11
C ALA A 59 18.63 3.81 5.92
N TYR A 60 17.45 3.48 6.38
CA TYR A 60 16.68 4.29 7.32
C TYR A 60 16.99 3.81 8.73
N THR A 61 17.55 4.67 9.56
CA THR A 61 17.79 4.41 10.98
C THR A 61 16.82 5.24 11.80
N PRO A 62 15.59 4.79 12.01
CA PRO A 62 14.65 5.53 12.81
C PRO A 62 15.04 5.41 14.29
N GLU A 63 15.54 6.47 14.88
CA GLU A 63 15.47 6.64 16.32
C GLU A 63 14.06 7.13 16.62
N LEU A 64 13.18 6.21 16.98
CA LEU A 64 11.86 6.56 17.48
C LEU A 64 11.96 6.92 18.95
N ASP A 65 11.18 7.90 19.38
CA ASP A 65 10.99 8.14 20.81
C ASP A 65 10.17 7.00 21.45
N ALA A 66 9.94 7.05 22.75
CA ALA A 66 9.20 6.02 23.48
C ALA A 66 7.76 5.85 22.99
N ALA A 67 7.21 6.86 22.32
CA ALA A 67 5.86 6.89 21.76
C ALA A 67 5.82 6.43 20.29
N GLY A 68 6.94 6.06 19.68
CA GLY A 68 7.00 5.61 18.29
C GLY A 68 7.11 6.74 17.27
N PHE A 69 7.39 7.98 17.70
CA PHE A 69 7.59 9.11 16.81
C PHE A 69 9.05 9.29 16.44
N ILE A 70 9.30 9.78 15.24
CA ILE A 70 10.60 10.26 14.83
C ILE A 70 10.76 11.68 15.40
N ASP A 71 11.74 11.87 16.28
CA ASP A 71 12.04 13.16 16.87
C ASP A 71 12.78 14.06 15.86
N PRO A 72 12.15 15.13 15.35
CA PRO A 72 12.76 16.03 14.39
C PRO A 72 13.92 16.85 14.98
N ASP A 73 13.96 17.03 16.30
CA ASP A 73 15.01 17.78 16.98
C ASP A 73 16.30 16.97 17.12
N ARG A 74 16.22 15.64 17.02
CA ARG A 74 17.38 14.75 16.90
C ARG A 74 17.88 14.70 15.48
N SER A 75 18.38 15.76 15.03
CA SER A 75 19.01 16.05 13.75
C SER A 75 18.69 15.11 12.59
N HIS A 76 18.25 15.68 11.48
CA HIS A 76 18.06 15.00 10.18
C HIS A 76 19.24 14.09 9.77
N ALA A 77 20.41 14.24 10.39
CA ALA A 77 21.60 13.44 10.11
C ALA A 77 21.46 11.98 10.50
N ASN A 78 20.62 11.64 11.48
CA ASN A 78 20.50 10.28 12.02
C ASN A 78 19.37 9.47 11.37
N PHE A 79 18.47 10.13 10.63
CA PHE A 79 17.31 9.48 10.05
C PHE A 79 17.66 8.63 8.82
N ILE A 80 18.62 9.08 8.02
CA ILE A 80 18.99 8.41 6.78
C ILE A 80 20.51 8.29 6.73
N GLN A 81 21.02 7.08 6.77
CA GLN A 81 22.44 6.79 6.67
C GLN A 81 22.69 5.74 5.58
N PRO A 82 23.88 5.74 4.99
CA PRO A 82 24.94 6.72 5.16
C PRO A 82 24.82 7.92 4.23
N GLN A 83 24.12 7.83 3.09
CA GLN A 83 24.12 8.88 2.08
C GLN A 83 22.78 8.93 1.31
N PRO A 84 21.92 9.91 1.61
CA PRO A 84 20.54 9.94 1.12
C PRO A 84 20.42 10.13 -0.39
N HIS A 85 21.44 10.61 -1.07
CA HIS A 85 21.44 10.89 -2.49
C HIS A 85 22.00 9.75 -3.36
N TRP A 86 22.14 8.53 -2.81
CA TRP A 86 22.59 7.37 -3.57
C TRP A 86 21.43 6.50 -4.07
N SER A 87 20.26 6.69 -3.55
CA SER A 87 19.04 6.05 -3.97
C SER A 87 18.06 7.06 -4.57
N PRO A 88 17.37 6.73 -5.67
CA PRO A 88 16.34 7.58 -6.23
C PRO A 88 15.00 7.47 -5.47
N VAL A 89 14.90 6.64 -4.42
CA VAL A 89 13.64 6.26 -3.77
C VAL A 89 13.31 7.16 -2.58
N ILE A 90 12.05 7.55 -2.48
CA ILE A 90 11.45 8.19 -1.30
C ILE A 90 10.34 7.29 -0.77
N HIS A 91 10.39 6.96 0.52
CA HIS A 91 9.37 6.20 1.23
C HIS A 91 8.26 7.12 1.71
N PHE A 92 7.12 7.14 1.03
CA PHE A 92 5.97 7.90 1.46
C PHE A 92 5.14 7.09 2.46
N ARG A 93 5.01 7.59 3.69
CA ARG A 93 4.23 6.95 4.75
C ARG A 93 3.02 7.80 5.11
N TRP A 94 1.91 7.12 5.37
CA TRP A 94 0.63 7.74 5.69
C TRP A 94 -0.20 6.81 6.59
N GLY A 95 -1.27 7.33 7.16
CA GLY A 95 -2.12 6.51 8.00
C GLY A 95 -3.29 7.26 8.62
N TYR A 96 -3.95 6.58 9.52
CA TYR A 96 -5.08 7.07 10.29
C TYR A 96 -4.65 7.41 11.71
N LYS A 97 -4.96 8.62 12.17
CA LYS A 97 -4.83 9.06 13.56
C LYS A 97 -6.22 9.21 14.16
N ALA A 98 -6.50 8.45 15.21
CA ALA A 98 -7.77 8.54 15.93
C ALA A 98 -7.80 9.77 16.83
N THR A 99 -8.94 10.47 16.84
CA THR A 99 -9.26 11.46 17.86
C THR A 99 -9.79 10.76 19.11
N LYS A 100 -9.88 11.48 20.24
CA LYS A 100 -10.55 10.96 21.46
C LYS A 100 -12.00 10.53 21.19
N ARG A 101 -12.69 11.22 20.28
CA ARG A 101 -14.04 10.86 19.84
C ARG A 101 -14.03 9.52 19.09
N ASP A 102 -13.08 9.33 18.19
CA ASP A 102 -12.95 8.10 17.42
C ASP A 102 -12.60 6.92 18.32
N VAL A 103 -11.68 7.09 19.25
CA VAL A 103 -11.35 6.07 20.25
C VAL A 103 -12.59 5.68 21.07
N LYS A 104 -13.45 6.65 21.45
CA LYS A 104 -14.71 6.36 22.13
C LYS A 104 -15.71 5.62 21.23
N THR A 105 -15.74 5.93 19.93
CA THR A 105 -16.72 5.37 18.97
C THR A 105 -16.28 4.01 18.42
N PHE A 106 -14.99 3.87 18.11
CA PHE A 106 -14.43 2.73 17.39
C PHE A 106 -13.40 1.94 18.20
N GLY A 107 -12.98 2.43 19.37
CA GLY A 107 -11.76 2.03 20.07
C GLY A 107 -11.54 0.54 20.27
N ASP A 108 -12.63 -0.22 20.47
CA ASP A 108 -12.55 -1.68 20.59
C ASP A 108 -12.57 -2.42 19.26
N SER A 109 -12.76 -1.71 18.15
CA SER A 109 -12.88 -2.28 16.81
C SER A 109 -11.73 -1.90 15.89
N VAL A 110 -11.06 -0.77 16.16
CA VAL A 110 -9.96 -0.24 15.34
C VAL A 110 -8.63 -0.59 15.97
N PHE A 111 -7.73 -1.17 15.20
CA PHE A 111 -6.36 -1.44 15.64
C PHE A 111 -5.57 -0.15 15.69
N LEU A 112 -5.21 0.30 16.88
CA LEU A 112 -4.41 1.49 17.10
C LEU A 112 -3.16 1.14 17.90
N ASN A 113 -2.07 1.83 17.62
CA ASN A 113 -0.89 1.75 18.45
C ASN A 113 -1.06 2.54 19.75
N GLU A 114 -0.01 2.69 20.53
CA GLU A 114 0.01 3.38 21.82
C GLU A 114 -0.40 4.85 21.71
N ASP A 115 -0.19 5.47 20.57
CA ASP A 115 -0.48 6.88 20.28
C ASP A 115 -1.74 7.06 19.40
N ASP A 116 -2.62 6.08 19.40
CA ASP A 116 -3.90 6.11 18.69
C ASP A 116 -3.77 6.34 17.16
N TYR A 117 -2.74 5.82 16.53
CA TYR A 117 -2.65 5.83 15.08
C TYR A 117 -2.39 4.44 14.46
N TRP A 118 -2.66 4.33 13.16
CA TRP A 118 -2.51 3.13 12.37
C TRP A 118 -1.96 3.44 10.98
N GLY A 119 -0.82 2.85 10.64
CA GLY A 119 -0.23 2.95 9.30
C GLY A 119 -1.19 2.44 8.22
N GLY A 120 -1.46 3.27 7.21
CA GLY A 120 -2.41 2.97 6.14
C GLY A 120 -3.88 2.89 6.56
N GLY A 121 -4.17 2.97 7.85
CA GLY A 121 -5.52 2.82 8.39
C GLY A 121 -6.08 1.40 8.32
N PRO A 122 -7.34 1.20 8.78
CA PRO A 122 -7.97 -0.11 8.86
C PRO A 122 -8.12 -0.81 7.50
N PHE A 123 -7.82 -2.10 7.44
CA PHE A 123 -8.04 -2.92 6.25
C PHE A 123 -9.48 -2.84 5.72
N ALA A 124 -10.46 -2.97 6.61
CA ALA A 124 -11.88 -2.92 6.25
C ALA A 124 -12.34 -1.59 5.66
N ASN A 125 -11.58 -0.51 5.83
CA ASN A 125 -11.91 0.81 5.30
C ASN A 125 -11.45 1.02 3.84
N GLY A 126 -10.79 0.03 3.24
CA GLY A 126 -10.44 0.04 1.83
C GLY A 126 -11.66 0.29 0.94
N CYS A 127 -11.45 0.87 -0.23
CA CYS A 127 -12.50 1.17 -1.18
C CYS A 127 -12.05 0.83 -2.61
N SER A 128 -13.03 0.62 -3.49
CA SER A 128 -12.84 0.23 -4.89
C SER A 128 -13.09 1.38 -5.87
N ALA A 129 -13.54 2.54 -5.39
CA ALA A 129 -13.77 3.74 -6.20
C ALA A 129 -13.07 4.96 -5.59
N LEU A 130 -12.49 5.79 -6.45
CA LEU A 130 -11.68 6.92 -6.01
C LEU A 130 -12.48 7.99 -5.26
N ALA A 131 -13.73 8.20 -5.64
CA ALA A 131 -14.62 9.16 -4.99
C ALA A 131 -14.93 8.79 -3.52
N ASP A 132 -14.82 7.53 -3.16
CA ASP A 132 -15.09 7.05 -1.80
C ASP A 132 -14.06 7.54 -0.76
N LEU A 133 -12.92 8.06 -1.18
CA LEU A 133 -11.94 8.67 -0.26
C LEU A 133 -12.50 9.90 0.50
N TRP A 134 -13.58 10.48 0.00
CA TRP A 134 -14.26 11.65 0.61
C TRP A 134 -15.57 11.31 1.31
N THR A 135 -15.82 10.02 1.59
CA THR A 135 -17.06 9.57 2.20
C THR A 135 -16.84 8.96 3.58
N ASP A 136 -17.93 8.65 4.24
CA ASP A 136 -17.92 7.86 5.46
C ASP A 136 -17.22 6.52 5.23
N GLY A 137 -16.68 5.97 6.30
CA GLY A 137 -16.06 4.66 6.30
C GLY A 137 -17.07 3.53 6.08
N LEU A 138 -16.55 2.30 6.05
CA LEU A 138 -17.39 1.12 5.92
C LEU A 138 -18.44 1.08 7.03
N ASN A 139 -19.69 0.92 6.66
CA ASN A 139 -20.78 0.54 7.56
C ASN A 139 -20.96 -0.97 7.48
N ASP A 140 -20.55 -1.68 8.51
CA ASP A 140 -20.58 -3.15 8.56
C ASP A 140 -21.95 -3.73 8.92
N ARG A 141 -22.95 -2.90 9.23
CA ARG A 141 -24.27 -3.34 9.63
C ARG A 141 -24.99 -4.03 8.46
N LEU A 142 -25.39 -5.27 8.68
CA LEU A 142 -26.15 -6.06 7.73
C LEU A 142 -27.65 -5.93 7.97
N PHE A 143 -28.09 -6.38 9.14
CA PHE A 143 -29.50 -6.37 9.53
C PHE A 143 -29.60 -6.52 11.05
N LEU A 144 -30.35 -5.65 11.72
CA LEU A 144 -30.49 -5.64 13.19
C LEU A 144 -29.14 -5.71 13.91
N TRP A 145 -28.82 -6.83 14.54
CA TRP A 145 -27.56 -7.10 15.25
C TRP A 145 -26.49 -7.76 14.36
N LEU A 146 -26.85 -8.16 13.16
CA LEU A 146 -25.94 -8.85 12.25
C LEU A 146 -25.01 -7.85 11.57
N THR A 147 -23.71 -8.13 11.60
CA THR A 147 -22.67 -7.34 10.92
C THR A 147 -21.95 -8.19 9.87
N ALA A 148 -21.20 -7.54 8.99
CA ALA A 148 -20.37 -8.22 7.99
C ALA A 148 -19.38 -9.21 8.62
N GLN A 149 -18.89 -8.91 9.82
CA GLN A 149 -17.98 -9.81 10.55
C GLN A 149 -18.59 -11.17 10.88
N HIS A 150 -19.90 -11.26 11.06
CA HIS A 150 -20.60 -12.54 11.27
C HIS A 150 -20.50 -13.49 10.06
N LEU A 151 -20.27 -12.94 8.86
CA LEU A 151 -20.12 -13.70 7.62
C LEU A 151 -18.67 -13.79 7.14
N ASN A 152 -17.73 -13.23 7.90
CA ASN A 152 -16.31 -13.23 7.55
C ASN A 152 -15.61 -14.46 8.14
N PRO A 153 -15.24 -15.45 7.31
CA PRO A 153 -14.55 -16.64 7.77
C PRO A 153 -13.03 -16.47 7.92
N VAL A 154 -12.48 -15.31 7.50
CA VAL A 154 -11.02 -15.10 7.40
C VAL A 154 -10.49 -14.51 8.70
N PRO A 155 -9.66 -15.25 9.45
CA PRO A 155 -9.00 -14.75 10.65
C PRO A 155 -8.01 -13.62 10.30
N GLY A 156 -7.91 -12.63 11.18
CA GLY A 156 -6.93 -11.55 11.03
C GLY A 156 -7.29 -10.44 10.03
N ARG A 157 -8.41 -10.58 9.30
CA ARG A 157 -8.94 -9.55 8.39
C ARG A 157 -10.33 -9.14 8.84
N GLU A 158 -10.40 -8.58 10.00
CA GLU A 158 -11.67 -8.24 10.62
C GLU A 158 -12.37 -7.12 9.85
N VAL A 159 -13.69 -7.29 9.67
CA VAL A 159 -14.59 -6.34 9.01
C VAL A 159 -15.48 -5.72 10.07
N TYR A 160 -15.37 -4.41 10.26
CA TYR A 160 -16.09 -3.67 11.28
C TYR A 160 -16.43 -2.26 10.81
N HIS A 161 -17.27 -1.56 11.57
CA HIS A 161 -17.58 -0.17 11.31
C HIS A 161 -16.32 0.69 11.38
N CYS A 162 -16.03 1.43 10.32
CA CYS A 162 -14.78 2.17 10.16
C CYS A 162 -15.00 3.69 10.22
N PRO A 163 -13.98 4.46 10.63
CA PRO A 163 -14.02 5.91 10.63
C PRO A 163 -14.10 6.49 9.20
N HIS A 164 -14.50 7.76 9.12
CA HIS A 164 -14.56 8.50 7.86
C HIS A 164 -13.24 8.42 7.09
N ARG A 165 -13.31 8.26 5.78
CA ARG A 165 -12.14 8.04 4.90
C ARG A 165 -11.29 9.30 4.61
N ALA A 166 -11.60 10.43 5.24
CA ALA A 166 -10.90 11.70 5.04
C ALA A 166 -9.37 11.63 5.17
N TYR A 167 -8.85 10.71 5.97
CA TYR A 167 -7.40 10.52 6.12
C TYR A 167 -6.72 10.05 4.82
N TYR A 168 -7.43 9.38 3.90
CA TYR A 168 -6.93 9.09 2.56
C TYR A 168 -6.80 10.36 1.73
N ALA A 169 -7.82 11.22 1.75
CA ALA A 169 -7.78 12.51 1.03
C ALA A 169 -6.67 13.41 1.56
N PHE A 170 -6.44 13.40 2.86
CA PHE A 170 -5.31 14.10 3.48
C PHE A 170 -3.96 13.50 3.06
N ALA A 171 -3.83 12.18 3.05
CA ALA A 171 -2.63 11.51 2.56
C ALA A 171 -2.36 11.84 1.08
N ALA A 172 -3.40 11.85 0.25
CA ALA A 172 -3.29 12.24 -1.16
C ALA A 172 -2.84 13.69 -1.33
N LEU A 173 -3.33 14.62 -0.52
CA LEU A 173 -2.86 16.01 -0.51
C LEU A 173 -1.39 16.12 -0.09
N ARG A 174 -0.97 15.38 0.95
CA ARG A 174 0.44 15.34 1.35
C ARG A 174 1.34 14.85 0.22
N LEU A 175 0.91 13.79 -0.48
CA LEU A 175 1.67 13.29 -1.64
C LEU A 175 1.72 14.31 -2.77
N ALA A 176 0.60 15.00 -3.07
CA ALA A 176 0.57 16.07 -4.07
C ALA A 176 1.52 17.23 -3.69
N ARG A 177 1.58 17.61 -2.42
CA ARG A 177 2.52 18.63 -1.93
C ARG A 177 3.97 18.16 -2.01
N LEU A 178 4.25 16.89 -1.73
CA LEU A 178 5.59 16.31 -1.92
C LEU A 178 6.02 16.39 -3.39
N LEU A 179 5.13 16.06 -4.33
CA LEU A 179 5.38 16.23 -5.76
C LEU A 179 5.71 17.70 -6.08
N LYS A 180 4.96 18.64 -5.49
CA LYS A 180 5.22 20.08 -5.66
C LYS A 180 6.59 20.46 -5.08
N SER A 181 6.94 20.01 -3.88
CA SER A 181 8.24 20.28 -3.26
C SER A 181 9.40 19.81 -4.15
N ILE A 182 9.27 18.65 -4.80
CA ILE A 182 10.26 18.16 -5.76
C ILE A 182 10.36 19.09 -6.96
N ARG A 183 9.21 19.47 -7.55
CA ARG A 183 9.16 20.36 -8.73
C ARG A 183 9.67 21.79 -8.43
N ASP A 184 9.42 22.30 -7.23
CA ASP A 184 9.92 23.59 -6.78
C ASP A 184 11.46 23.60 -6.63
N LYS A 185 12.04 22.46 -6.25
CA LYS A 185 13.50 22.31 -6.17
C LYS A 185 14.13 22.05 -7.55
N GLN A 186 13.48 21.26 -8.39
CA GLN A 186 13.89 21.00 -9.76
C GLN A 186 12.68 20.75 -10.66
N ALA A 187 12.32 21.70 -11.51
CA ALA A 187 11.10 21.69 -12.32
C ALA A 187 11.03 20.51 -13.31
N ASP A 188 12.15 20.09 -13.87
CA ASP A 188 12.25 19.01 -14.86
C ASP A 188 12.72 17.66 -14.26
N CYS A 189 12.77 17.55 -12.92
CA CYS A 189 13.13 16.29 -12.26
C CYS A 189 12.15 15.18 -12.66
N PRO A 190 12.59 14.04 -13.21
CA PRO A 190 11.69 12.93 -13.48
C PRO A 190 11.09 12.37 -12.19
N ILE A 191 9.78 12.14 -12.16
CA ILE A 191 9.09 11.64 -10.98
C ILE A 191 8.23 10.43 -11.38
N THR A 192 8.45 9.30 -10.72
CA THR A 192 7.60 8.10 -10.80
C THR A 192 6.97 7.82 -9.45
N VAL A 193 5.66 7.57 -9.42
CA VAL A 193 4.95 7.15 -8.21
C VAL A 193 4.60 5.66 -8.34
N VAL A 194 5.08 4.86 -7.40
CA VAL A 194 4.84 3.40 -7.32
C VAL A 194 3.92 3.13 -6.15
N CYS A 195 2.74 2.61 -6.43
CA CYS A 195 1.69 2.41 -5.45
C CYS A 195 1.37 0.93 -5.26
N HIS A 196 1.07 0.53 -4.03
CA HIS A 196 0.61 -0.82 -3.71
C HIS A 196 -0.77 -0.79 -3.05
N SER A 197 -1.64 -1.73 -3.45
CA SER A 197 -2.95 -1.92 -2.79
C SER A 197 -3.77 -0.62 -2.73
N GLN A 198 -4.30 -0.27 -1.56
CA GLN A 198 -5.04 0.97 -1.34
C GLN A 198 -4.17 2.23 -1.53
N GLY A 199 -2.86 2.13 -1.45
CA GLY A 199 -1.94 3.22 -1.82
C GLY A 199 -2.12 3.70 -3.26
N ASN A 200 -2.62 2.84 -4.16
CA ASN A 200 -3.00 3.26 -5.51
C ASN A 200 -4.10 4.31 -5.50
N MET A 201 -5.08 4.18 -4.61
CA MET A 201 -6.16 5.18 -4.50
C MET A 201 -5.62 6.51 -3.98
N VAL A 202 -4.66 6.47 -3.04
CA VAL A 202 -3.95 7.67 -2.58
C VAL A 202 -3.14 8.30 -3.72
N GLY A 203 -2.38 7.50 -4.47
CA GLY A 203 -1.57 7.96 -5.60
C GLY A 203 -2.42 8.57 -6.73
N LEU A 204 -3.50 7.90 -7.11
CA LEU A 204 -4.44 8.40 -8.14
C LEU A 204 -5.09 9.72 -7.69
N ALA A 205 -5.57 9.79 -6.44
CA ALA A 205 -6.14 11.03 -5.89
C ALA A 205 -5.11 12.17 -5.84
N ALA A 206 -3.87 11.84 -5.49
CA ALA A 206 -2.77 12.80 -5.45
C ALA A 206 -2.47 13.40 -6.85
N ALA A 207 -2.62 12.64 -7.92
CA ALA A 207 -2.47 13.17 -9.30
C ALA A 207 -3.47 14.29 -9.59
N PHE A 208 -4.73 14.11 -9.21
CA PHE A 208 -5.76 15.14 -9.39
C PHE A 208 -5.56 16.35 -8.47
N LEU A 209 -5.06 16.13 -7.26
CA LEU A 209 -4.74 17.24 -6.34
C LEU A 209 -3.49 17.99 -6.78
N ALA A 210 -2.50 17.30 -7.32
CA ALA A 210 -1.29 17.88 -7.89
C ALA A 210 -1.61 18.73 -9.14
N ASP A 211 -2.55 18.30 -9.97
CA ASP A 211 -3.03 19.07 -11.12
C ASP A 211 -3.56 20.45 -10.70
N ARG A 212 -4.28 20.54 -9.59
CA ARG A 212 -4.70 21.83 -9.00
C ARG A 212 -3.54 22.72 -8.57
N LEU A 213 -2.40 22.12 -8.24
CA LEU A 213 -1.18 22.83 -7.90
C LEU A 213 -0.33 23.18 -9.14
N GLY A 214 -0.84 22.84 -10.34
CA GLY A 214 -0.16 23.06 -11.62
C GLY A 214 1.04 22.14 -11.87
N ILE A 215 1.08 20.97 -11.21
CA ILE A 215 2.20 20.03 -11.33
C ILE A 215 1.69 18.60 -11.54
N GLN A 216 2.56 17.73 -12.08
CA GLN A 216 2.29 16.31 -12.25
C GLN A 216 3.56 15.48 -12.02
N ALA A 217 3.38 14.21 -11.61
CA ALA A 217 4.39 13.17 -11.77
C ALA A 217 4.45 12.74 -13.26
N ASP A 218 5.54 12.11 -13.65
CA ASP A 218 5.73 11.68 -15.03
C ASP A 218 5.19 10.30 -15.29
N ASN A 219 5.35 9.37 -14.34
CA ASN A 219 4.85 8.00 -14.45
C ASN A 219 4.17 7.53 -13.17
N TYR A 220 3.26 6.58 -13.34
CA TYR A 220 2.67 5.80 -12.24
C TYR A 220 2.84 4.31 -12.49
N VAL A 221 3.23 3.57 -11.47
CA VAL A 221 3.21 2.12 -11.46
C VAL A 221 2.21 1.67 -10.41
N LEU A 222 1.15 1.00 -10.84
CA LEU A 222 0.02 0.62 -10.02
C LEU A 222 0.10 -0.88 -9.72
N CYS A 223 0.48 -1.26 -8.51
CA CYS A 223 0.60 -2.65 -8.10
C CYS A 223 -0.63 -3.07 -7.28
N ASN A 224 -1.31 -4.11 -7.72
CA ASN A 224 -2.48 -4.67 -7.03
C ASN A 224 -3.55 -3.63 -6.64
N PRO A 225 -3.95 -2.67 -7.53
CA PRO A 225 -4.93 -1.65 -7.18
C PRO A 225 -6.32 -2.26 -6.94
N PRO A 226 -7.04 -1.81 -5.89
CA PRO A 226 -8.43 -2.20 -5.64
C PRO A 226 -9.43 -1.48 -6.57
N LEU A 227 -8.99 -0.52 -7.36
CA LEU A 227 -9.85 0.21 -8.30
C LEU A 227 -10.66 -0.76 -9.17
N SER A 228 -11.98 -0.70 -9.06
CA SER A 228 -12.89 -1.61 -9.76
C SER A 228 -13.58 -0.92 -10.93
N LEU A 229 -13.55 -1.58 -12.08
CA LEU A 229 -14.29 -1.18 -13.28
C LEU A 229 -15.42 -2.17 -13.60
N VAL A 230 -15.83 -2.99 -12.65
CA VAL A 230 -16.94 -3.94 -12.84
C VAL A 230 -18.26 -3.16 -12.95
N ASP A 231 -19.03 -3.44 -14.00
CA ASP A 231 -20.31 -2.77 -14.25
C ASP A 231 -21.36 -3.11 -13.18
N LYS A 232 -21.53 -4.39 -12.88
CA LYS A 232 -22.51 -4.87 -11.91
C LYS A 232 -21.80 -5.68 -10.83
N ASN A 233 -21.98 -5.26 -9.59
CA ASN A 233 -21.44 -5.95 -8.41
C ASN A 233 -22.44 -5.84 -7.26
N GLY A 234 -23.31 -6.82 -7.14
CA GLY A 234 -24.39 -6.83 -6.14
C GLY A 234 -23.88 -6.82 -4.71
N THR A 235 -22.74 -7.43 -4.44
CA THR A 235 -22.12 -7.43 -3.11
C THR A 235 -21.62 -6.04 -2.76
N GLU A 236 -20.93 -5.37 -3.68
CA GLU A 236 -20.47 -3.99 -3.49
C GLU A 236 -21.65 -3.01 -3.40
N ASP A 237 -22.67 -3.16 -4.26
CA ASP A 237 -23.90 -2.36 -4.20
C ASP A 237 -24.54 -2.44 -2.83
N TRP A 238 -24.58 -3.62 -2.24
CA TRP A 238 -25.16 -3.82 -0.93
C TRP A 238 -24.30 -3.27 0.21
N VAL A 239 -22.98 -3.45 0.15
CA VAL A 239 -22.02 -2.90 1.13
C VAL A 239 -22.05 -1.37 1.10
N GLN A 240 -22.16 -0.77 -0.08
CA GLN A 240 -22.11 0.69 -0.28
C GLN A 240 -23.50 1.37 -0.18
N ARG A 241 -24.59 0.63 0.08
CA ARG A 241 -25.96 1.17 0.04
C ARG A 241 -26.22 2.40 0.92
N TYR A 242 -25.45 2.55 2.00
CA TYR A 242 -25.53 3.69 2.92
C TYR A 242 -24.52 4.79 2.64
N THR A 243 -23.60 4.57 1.71
CA THR A 243 -22.59 5.57 1.37
C THR A 243 -23.22 6.67 0.53
N THR A 244 -23.10 7.92 0.96
CA THR A 244 -23.71 9.08 0.30
C THR A 244 -22.67 10.07 -0.17
N ASN A 245 -22.94 10.74 -1.30
CA ASN A 245 -22.14 11.87 -1.78
C ASN A 245 -22.76 13.22 -1.40
N GLY A 246 -22.01 14.29 -1.67
CA GLY A 246 -22.45 15.66 -1.39
C GLY A 246 -23.70 16.13 -2.21
N ALA A 247 -24.07 15.41 -3.28
CA ALA A 247 -25.26 15.68 -4.10
C ALA A 247 -26.50 14.92 -3.61
N GLY A 248 -26.42 14.19 -2.50
CA GLY A 248 -27.55 13.44 -1.95
C GLY A 248 -27.81 12.11 -2.66
N GLN A 249 -26.92 11.66 -3.54
CA GLN A 249 -26.99 10.33 -4.13
C GLN A 249 -26.37 9.30 -3.18
N SER A 250 -26.89 8.08 -3.16
CA SER A 250 -26.37 6.99 -2.32
C SER A 250 -26.00 5.76 -3.13
N GLY A 251 -25.33 4.83 -2.48
CA GLY A 251 -24.91 3.57 -3.07
C GLY A 251 -23.52 3.60 -3.67
N ARG A 252 -23.26 2.65 -4.50
CA ARG A 252 -21.98 2.45 -5.19
C ARG A 252 -21.73 3.56 -6.21
N VAL A 253 -20.50 3.96 -6.39
CA VAL A 253 -20.08 4.83 -7.51
C VAL A 253 -20.38 4.11 -8.84
N SER A 254 -21.10 4.78 -9.74
CA SER A 254 -21.54 4.19 -10.99
C SER A 254 -20.38 3.75 -11.89
N HIS A 255 -20.61 2.76 -12.72
CA HIS A 255 -19.63 2.27 -13.69
C HIS A 255 -19.09 3.38 -14.60
N GLY A 256 -19.98 4.23 -15.13
CA GLY A 256 -19.59 5.38 -15.94
C GLY A 256 -18.65 6.33 -15.19
N ALA A 257 -18.99 6.69 -13.96
CA ALA A 257 -18.15 7.57 -13.14
C ALA A 257 -16.74 6.99 -12.87
N ARG A 258 -16.63 5.68 -12.71
CA ARG A 258 -15.33 5.00 -12.54
C ARG A 258 -14.49 5.05 -13.82
N LEU A 259 -15.12 4.81 -14.99
CA LEU A 259 -14.46 4.93 -16.29
C LEU A 259 -14.03 6.37 -16.57
N ASP A 260 -14.92 7.35 -16.33
CA ASP A 260 -14.62 8.78 -16.54
C ASP A 260 -13.48 9.26 -15.64
N THR A 261 -13.46 8.84 -14.38
CA THR A 261 -12.38 9.15 -13.46
C THR A 261 -11.04 8.62 -13.97
N LEU A 262 -10.99 7.35 -14.42
CA LEU A 262 -9.77 6.76 -14.94
C LEU A 262 -9.35 7.40 -16.27
N ALA A 263 -10.32 7.76 -17.14
CA ALA A 263 -10.04 8.48 -18.37
C ALA A 263 -9.44 9.87 -18.11
N ASN A 264 -9.98 10.59 -17.12
CA ASN A 264 -9.42 11.86 -16.69
C ASN A 264 -8.00 11.71 -16.16
N PHE A 265 -7.72 10.67 -15.39
CA PHE A 265 -6.37 10.38 -14.92
C PHE A 265 -5.40 10.09 -16.08
N PHE A 266 -5.79 9.24 -17.04
CA PHE A 266 -4.96 8.97 -18.21
C PHE A 266 -4.71 10.22 -19.05
N LYS A 267 -5.67 11.14 -19.13
CA LYS A 267 -5.49 12.42 -19.81
C LYS A 267 -4.41 13.28 -19.15
N LEU A 268 -4.36 13.31 -17.79
CA LEU A 268 -3.33 14.04 -17.06
C LEU A 268 -1.93 13.47 -17.36
N LEU A 269 -1.80 12.15 -17.35
CA LEU A 269 -0.53 11.50 -17.58
C LEU A 269 -0.08 11.57 -19.06
N LYS A 270 -1.02 11.44 -19.98
CA LYS A 270 -0.71 11.57 -21.42
C LYS A 270 -0.08 12.92 -21.77
N ALA A 271 -0.44 13.98 -21.04
CA ALA A 271 0.17 15.31 -21.21
C ALA A 271 1.65 15.36 -20.79
N ARG A 272 2.16 14.32 -20.10
CA ARG A 272 3.57 14.25 -19.69
C ARG A 272 4.46 13.59 -20.75
N ALA A 273 3.89 12.92 -21.75
CA ALA A 273 4.67 12.38 -22.86
C ALA A 273 5.36 13.52 -23.64
N GLY A 274 6.66 13.37 -23.85
CA GLY A 274 7.47 14.41 -24.51
C GLY A 274 7.95 15.54 -23.58
N CYS A 275 7.71 15.42 -22.27
CA CYS A 275 8.27 16.34 -21.27
C CYS A 275 9.65 15.91 -20.75
N GLU A 276 10.21 14.85 -21.31
CA GLU A 276 11.57 14.39 -20.97
C GLU A 276 12.62 15.45 -21.30
N PRO A 277 13.69 15.55 -20.50
CA PRO A 277 14.86 16.33 -20.89
C PRO A 277 15.40 15.84 -22.25
N PRO A 278 16.02 16.72 -23.08
CA PRO A 278 16.65 16.31 -24.33
C PRO A 278 17.62 15.14 -24.13
N ALA A 279 17.62 14.18 -25.06
CA ALA A 279 18.46 12.97 -24.94
C ALA A 279 19.94 13.32 -24.76
N GLU A 280 20.42 14.28 -25.50
CA GLU A 280 21.82 14.76 -25.44
C GLU A 280 22.18 15.30 -24.04
N ARG A 281 21.25 15.98 -23.38
CA ARG A 281 21.46 16.45 -22.01
C ARG A 281 21.56 15.30 -21.03
N VAL A 282 20.69 14.29 -21.16
CA VAL A 282 20.72 13.10 -20.32
C VAL A 282 22.03 12.37 -20.52
N ASP A 283 22.44 12.15 -21.76
CA ASP A 283 23.69 11.45 -22.09
C ASP A 283 24.94 12.18 -21.55
N GLN A 284 24.99 13.50 -21.67
CA GLN A 284 26.06 14.34 -21.13
C GLN A 284 26.15 14.25 -19.60
N CYS A 285 25.00 14.24 -18.90
CA CYS A 285 24.97 14.17 -17.44
C CYS A 285 25.28 12.79 -16.90
N MET A 286 24.89 11.73 -17.60
CA MET A 286 25.13 10.36 -17.17
C MET A 286 26.57 9.91 -17.37
N ALA A 287 27.34 10.57 -18.25
CA ALA A 287 28.78 10.36 -18.47
C ALA A 287 29.21 8.89 -18.53
N ASN A 288 28.43 8.06 -19.25
CA ASN A 288 28.63 6.61 -19.26
C ASN A 288 29.83 6.22 -20.15
N PRO A 289 30.96 5.80 -19.60
CA PRO A 289 31.96 5.11 -20.40
C PRO A 289 31.37 3.80 -20.92
N GLN A 290 31.79 3.37 -22.09
CA GLN A 290 31.43 2.08 -22.61
C GLN A 290 31.80 0.98 -21.61
N PRO A 291 30.89 0.05 -21.29
CA PRO A 291 31.21 -1.06 -20.38
C PRO A 291 32.46 -1.80 -20.80
N ALA A 292 33.27 -2.23 -19.85
CA ALA A 292 34.54 -2.90 -20.11
C ALA A 292 34.38 -4.25 -20.85
N ASP A 293 33.16 -4.83 -20.82
CA ASP A 293 32.80 -6.06 -21.52
C ASP A 293 32.40 -5.83 -22.99
N GLY A 294 32.46 -4.59 -23.47
CA GLY A 294 32.10 -4.22 -24.84
C GLY A 294 30.60 -4.15 -25.12
N SER A 295 29.76 -4.32 -24.09
CA SER A 295 28.32 -4.11 -24.23
C SER A 295 27.99 -2.64 -24.55
N PRO A 296 26.87 -2.34 -25.26
CA PRO A 296 26.49 -0.96 -25.52
C PRO A 296 26.21 -0.23 -24.19
N GLY A 297 26.84 0.93 -24.00
CA GLY A 297 26.53 1.80 -22.90
C GLY A 297 25.11 2.39 -23.00
N PHE A 298 24.66 2.99 -21.91
CA PHE A 298 23.36 3.70 -21.88
C PHE A 298 23.37 4.91 -22.83
N THR A 299 22.32 5.05 -23.61
CA THR A 299 21.95 6.31 -24.26
C THR A 299 20.46 6.56 -24.06
N ALA A 300 20.07 7.80 -23.81
CA ALA A 300 18.67 8.16 -23.60
C ALA A 300 17.79 7.85 -24.81
N ALA A 301 18.34 8.02 -26.02
CA ALA A 301 17.61 7.71 -27.25
C ALA A 301 17.30 6.20 -27.37
N SER A 302 18.28 5.32 -27.12
CA SER A 302 18.08 3.88 -27.13
C SER A 302 17.13 3.41 -26.01
N ASP A 303 17.27 3.98 -24.81
CA ASP A 303 16.39 3.71 -23.66
C ASP A 303 14.93 4.03 -23.98
N ARG A 304 14.67 5.22 -24.59
CA ARG A 304 13.32 5.62 -24.99
C ARG A 304 12.75 4.74 -26.09
N GLN A 305 13.58 4.39 -27.07
CA GLN A 305 13.17 3.49 -28.14
C GLN A 305 12.77 2.11 -27.62
N GLN A 306 13.49 1.62 -26.65
CA GLN A 306 13.31 0.25 -26.13
C GLN A 306 12.20 0.15 -25.09
N TRP A 307 12.09 1.12 -24.17
CA TRP A 307 11.19 1.07 -23.02
C TRP A 307 10.00 2.02 -23.12
N GLY A 308 9.98 2.92 -24.06
CA GLY A 308 8.84 3.82 -24.31
C GLY A 308 7.66 3.05 -24.93
N LEU A 309 6.42 3.39 -24.57
CA LEU A 309 5.22 2.76 -25.15
C LEU A 309 5.09 3.05 -26.64
N ASP A 310 5.54 4.21 -27.08
CA ASP A 310 5.53 4.68 -28.48
C ASP A 310 6.92 4.59 -29.11
N GLY A 311 7.90 4.01 -28.43
CA GLY A 311 9.29 3.97 -28.84
C GLY A 311 10.01 5.32 -28.83
N ARG A 312 9.44 6.35 -28.19
CA ARG A 312 10.00 7.72 -28.15
C ARG A 312 10.01 8.31 -26.75
N HIS A 313 9.05 7.95 -25.91
CA HIS A 313 8.82 8.56 -24.61
C HIS A 313 8.76 7.53 -23.48
N THR A 314 9.55 7.74 -22.44
CA THR A 314 9.46 6.97 -21.18
C THR A 314 8.58 7.66 -20.14
N HIS A 315 8.28 8.96 -20.34
CA HIS A 315 7.32 9.72 -19.53
C HIS A 315 5.89 9.58 -20.06
N GLY A 316 4.93 10.00 -19.25
CA GLY A 316 3.51 9.97 -19.64
C GLY A 316 2.92 8.56 -19.60
N ARG A 317 3.43 7.65 -18.74
CA ARG A 317 3.04 6.26 -18.70
C ARG A 317 2.42 5.85 -17.37
N VAL A 318 1.38 5.04 -17.48
CA VAL A 318 0.76 4.32 -16.35
C VAL A 318 0.96 2.83 -16.61
N THR A 319 1.68 2.14 -15.72
CA THR A 319 1.90 0.70 -15.83
C THR A 319 1.17 -0.03 -14.70
N LEU A 320 0.25 -0.91 -15.05
CA LEU A 320 -0.45 -1.78 -14.12
C LEU A 320 0.33 -3.08 -13.92
N TYR A 321 0.58 -3.42 -12.66
CA TYR A 321 1.03 -4.75 -12.26
C TYR A 321 -0.13 -5.48 -11.59
N CYS A 322 -0.69 -6.46 -12.28
CA CYS A 322 -1.81 -7.25 -11.77
C CYS A 322 -1.38 -8.69 -11.47
N ASN A 323 -2.00 -9.26 -10.46
CA ASN A 323 -1.78 -10.65 -10.07
C ASN A 323 -3.10 -11.43 -10.10
N PRO A 324 -3.29 -12.34 -11.04
CA PRO A 324 -4.48 -13.19 -11.14
C PRO A 324 -4.75 -14.09 -9.93
N HIS A 325 -3.76 -14.24 -9.04
CA HIS A 325 -3.88 -15.05 -7.82
C HIS A 325 -4.15 -14.21 -6.56
N ASP A 326 -4.29 -12.90 -6.69
CA ASP A 326 -4.54 -11.98 -5.57
C ASP A 326 -5.93 -12.20 -4.97
N GLN A 327 -5.99 -12.85 -3.80
CA GLN A 327 -7.24 -13.12 -3.09
C GLN A 327 -7.76 -11.92 -2.27
N VAL A 328 -7.00 -10.84 -2.13
CA VAL A 328 -7.50 -9.60 -1.50
C VAL A 328 -8.28 -8.78 -2.51
N ILE A 329 -7.69 -8.53 -3.65
CA ILE A 329 -8.28 -7.66 -4.68
C ILE A 329 -9.39 -8.38 -5.47
N SER A 330 -9.39 -9.70 -5.49
CA SER A 330 -10.48 -10.51 -6.06
C SER A 330 -11.68 -10.68 -5.14
N ALA A 331 -11.64 -10.14 -3.90
CA ALA A 331 -12.80 -10.18 -3.01
C ALA A 331 -14.06 -9.74 -3.76
N ASP A 332 -15.17 -10.47 -3.57
CA ASP A 332 -16.39 -10.26 -4.37
C ASP A 332 -16.93 -8.84 -4.29
N SER A 333 -16.72 -8.17 -3.16
CA SER A 333 -17.05 -6.75 -2.96
C SER A 333 -16.09 -5.76 -3.62
N VAL A 334 -14.96 -6.18 -4.15
CA VAL A 334 -13.91 -5.31 -4.72
C VAL A 334 -13.74 -5.54 -6.20
N GLN A 335 -13.26 -6.71 -6.61
CA GLN A 335 -12.99 -7.09 -7.99
C GLN A 335 -12.17 -6.04 -8.75
N GLY A 336 -11.04 -5.62 -8.16
CA GLY A 336 -10.19 -4.57 -8.66
C GLY A 336 -9.35 -4.98 -9.88
N ILE A 337 -8.90 -3.99 -10.65
CA ILE A 337 -8.02 -4.22 -11.82
C ILE A 337 -6.66 -4.79 -11.41
N GLY A 338 -6.25 -4.67 -10.16
CA GLY A 338 -5.03 -5.29 -9.62
C GLY A 338 -5.05 -6.82 -9.61
N TRP A 339 -6.23 -7.40 -9.67
CA TRP A 339 -6.44 -8.83 -9.84
C TRP A 339 -6.74 -9.20 -11.30
N ARG A 340 -7.77 -8.57 -11.89
CA ARG A 340 -8.31 -8.97 -13.18
C ARG A 340 -7.68 -8.27 -14.38
N GLY A 341 -6.80 -7.28 -14.17
CA GLY A 341 -6.32 -6.41 -15.23
C GLY A 341 -7.43 -5.56 -15.86
N MET A 342 -7.13 -4.92 -16.96
CA MET A 342 -8.09 -4.22 -17.83
C MET A 342 -8.23 -4.96 -19.16
N SER A 343 -9.46 -5.14 -19.64
CA SER A 343 -9.72 -5.65 -20.97
C SER A 343 -9.39 -4.62 -22.06
N ALA A 344 -9.26 -5.07 -23.30
CA ALA A 344 -9.06 -4.19 -24.45
C ALA A 344 -10.18 -3.14 -24.59
N ASP A 345 -11.43 -3.52 -24.30
CA ASP A 345 -12.58 -2.62 -24.33
C ASP A 345 -12.48 -1.53 -23.24
N GLU A 346 -12.09 -1.89 -22.01
CA GLU A 346 -11.89 -0.94 -20.92
C GLU A 346 -10.73 0.03 -21.20
N ILE A 347 -9.63 -0.47 -21.77
CA ILE A 347 -8.50 0.38 -22.21
C ILE A 347 -8.97 1.39 -23.26
N ALA A 348 -9.75 0.93 -24.23
CA ALA A 348 -10.29 1.81 -25.27
C ALA A 348 -11.27 2.86 -24.71
N LYS A 349 -12.23 2.44 -23.85
CA LYS A 349 -13.23 3.33 -23.25
C LYS A 349 -12.62 4.41 -22.36
N THR A 350 -11.52 4.11 -21.70
CA THR A 350 -10.82 5.07 -20.83
C THR A 350 -9.76 5.90 -21.58
N GLY A 351 -9.59 5.71 -22.88
CA GLY A 351 -8.55 6.41 -23.64
C GLY A 351 -7.13 6.00 -23.25
N GLY A 352 -6.96 4.77 -22.72
CA GLY A 352 -5.69 4.26 -22.23
C GLY A 352 -4.66 3.97 -23.32
N ALA A 353 -5.04 3.98 -24.60
CA ALA A 353 -4.10 3.77 -25.70
C ALA A 353 -2.96 4.78 -25.69
N GLY A 354 -1.73 4.30 -25.72
CA GLY A 354 -0.51 5.13 -25.74
C GLY A 354 -0.10 5.73 -24.37
N VAL A 355 -0.87 5.48 -23.30
CA VAL A 355 -0.52 5.91 -21.93
C VAL A 355 -0.53 4.74 -20.95
N PHE A 356 -1.39 3.76 -21.16
CA PHE A 356 -1.57 2.64 -20.26
C PHE A 356 -0.88 1.38 -20.78
N ALA A 357 -0.15 0.73 -19.88
CA ALA A 357 0.46 -0.58 -20.09
C ALA A 357 0.13 -1.51 -18.94
N GLN A 358 0.16 -2.82 -19.17
CA GLN A 358 -0.03 -3.79 -18.09
C GLN A 358 0.87 -5.00 -18.22
N ARG A 359 1.32 -5.50 -17.06
CA ARG A 359 2.08 -6.71 -16.85
C ARG A 359 1.33 -7.65 -15.92
N VAL A 360 1.36 -8.94 -16.20
CA VAL A 360 0.70 -9.97 -15.39
C VAL A 360 1.76 -10.75 -14.61
N PHE A 361 1.63 -10.78 -13.31
CA PHE A 361 2.48 -11.52 -12.39
C PHE A 361 1.74 -12.77 -11.89
N ALA A 362 1.54 -13.72 -12.80
CA ALA A 362 0.90 -14.99 -12.48
C ALA A 362 1.94 -16.10 -12.36
N HIS A 363 1.68 -17.07 -11.49
CA HIS A 363 2.54 -18.24 -11.32
C HIS A 363 2.72 -18.98 -12.66
N ALA A 364 3.96 -19.37 -12.96
CA ALA A 364 4.36 -20.05 -14.20
C ALA A 364 4.05 -19.27 -15.50
N TYR A 365 3.78 -17.96 -15.42
CA TYR A 365 3.57 -17.10 -16.59
C TYR A 365 4.74 -16.10 -16.72
N PRO A 366 5.45 -16.08 -17.86
CA PRO A 366 6.63 -15.24 -18.01
C PRO A 366 6.27 -13.76 -18.12
N VAL A 367 6.78 -12.95 -17.19
CA VAL A 367 6.66 -11.49 -17.21
C VAL A 367 7.64 -10.92 -18.23
N GLY A 368 7.16 -10.04 -19.10
CA GLY A 368 8.00 -9.28 -20.03
C GLY A 368 8.48 -10.04 -21.26
N ALA A 369 7.92 -11.18 -21.57
CA ALA A 369 8.25 -11.92 -22.80
C ALA A 369 7.87 -11.11 -24.06
N ALA A 370 8.75 -11.09 -25.07
CA ALA A 370 8.48 -10.46 -26.35
C ALA A 370 7.36 -11.22 -27.10
N GLY A 371 6.44 -10.47 -27.72
CA GLY A 371 5.32 -11.06 -28.47
C GLY A 371 4.35 -11.87 -27.60
N GLY A 372 4.26 -11.51 -26.31
CA GLY A 372 3.41 -12.19 -25.33
C GLY A 372 1.95 -12.26 -25.79
N LYS A 373 1.32 -13.43 -25.58
CA LYS A 373 -0.12 -13.59 -25.79
C LYS A 373 -0.87 -12.96 -24.62
N ASP A 374 -2.12 -12.60 -24.87
CA ASP A 374 -3.04 -12.20 -23.81
C ASP A 374 -3.08 -13.27 -22.71
N TYR A 375 -3.10 -12.84 -21.46
CA TYR A 375 -3.29 -13.75 -20.34
C TYR A 375 -4.75 -14.21 -20.28
N ASP A 376 -4.98 -15.51 -20.43
CA ASP A 376 -6.30 -16.13 -20.35
C ASP A 376 -6.45 -16.84 -19.00
N PHE A 377 -7.30 -16.28 -18.11
CA PHE A 377 -7.49 -16.81 -16.76
C PHE A 377 -7.85 -18.29 -16.73
N TRP A 378 -8.76 -18.72 -17.62
CA TRP A 378 -9.26 -20.10 -17.60
C TRP A 378 -8.30 -21.10 -18.24
N ALA A 379 -7.50 -20.64 -19.22
CA ALA A 379 -6.45 -21.47 -19.81
C ALA A 379 -5.24 -21.62 -18.87
N GLU A 380 -4.94 -20.57 -18.09
CA GLU A 380 -3.78 -20.52 -17.20
C GLU A 380 -4.09 -20.92 -15.75
N ARG A 381 -5.36 -21.17 -15.43
CA ARG A 381 -5.78 -21.52 -14.06
C ARG A 381 -5.04 -22.77 -13.57
N ASN A 382 -4.86 -22.85 -12.27
CA ASN A 382 -4.29 -24.01 -11.58
C ASN A 382 -2.88 -24.43 -12.02
N LYS A 383 -2.16 -23.63 -12.81
CA LYS A 383 -0.74 -23.91 -13.10
C LYS A 383 0.14 -23.84 -11.87
N ARG A 384 -0.37 -23.30 -10.80
CA ARG A 384 0.33 -23.12 -9.52
C ARG A 384 0.59 -24.43 -8.80
N ASP A 385 -0.40 -25.35 -8.84
CA ASP A 385 -0.30 -26.72 -8.34
C ASP A 385 -1.04 -27.66 -9.28
N PRO A 386 -0.58 -28.92 -9.47
CA PRO A 386 -1.39 -29.93 -10.12
C PRO A 386 -2.69 -30.08 -9.34
N ASP A 387 -3.78 -29.81 -10.00
CA ASP A 387 -5.14 -29.56 -9.52
C ASP A 387 -5.64 -30.50 -8.41
N PRO A 388 -5.47 -30.20 -7.10
CA PRO A 388 -6.12 -30.94 -6.04
C PRO A 388 -7.60 -30.56 -5.88
N TYR A 389 -8.08 -29.53 -6.60
CA TYR A 389 -9.44 -28.99 -6.49
C TYR A 389 -10.09 -28.78 -7.86
N PRO A 390 -10.48 -29.86 -8.55
CA PRO A 390 -11.09 -29.77 -9.87
C PRO A 390 -12.26 -28.79 -9.93
N GLY A 391 -12.23 -27.86 -10.86
CA GLY A 391 -13.29 -26.86 -11.02
C GLY A 391 -13.15 -25.60 -10.19
N SER A 392 -12.13 -25.46 -9.32
CA SER A 392 -11.81 -24.22 -8.62
C SER A 392 -10.76 -23.42 -9.37
N PHE A 393 -10.93 -22.09 -9.45
CA PHE A 393 -9.88 -21.19 -9.95
C PHE A 393 -8.82 -20.95 -8.86
N TRP A 394 -9.24 -20.89 -7.60
CA TRP A 394 -8.38 -20.48 -6.49
C TRP A 394 -7.68 -21.66 -5.82
N ILE A 395 -6.38 -21.48 -5.54
CA ILE A 395 -5.57 -22.39 -4.72
C ILE A 395 -4.87 -21.53 -3.65
N PRO A 396 -5.18 -21.78 -2.37
CA PRO A 396 -6.25 -22.63 -1.86
C PRO A 396 -7.64 -22.16 -2.32
N PRO A 397 -8.68 -23.01 -2.28
CA PRO A 397 -10.03 -22.61 -2.68
C PRO A 397 -10.50 -21.36 -1.93
N SER A 398 -11.27 -20.52 -2.62
CA SER A 398 -11.90 -19.36 -1.99
C SER A 398 -12.72 -19.79 -0.78
N PRO A 399 -12.51 -19.18 0.40
CA PRO A 399 -13.30 -19.51 1.58
C PRO A 399 -14.79 -19.27 1.31
N PRO A 400 -15.67 -20.17 1.75
CA PRO A 400 -17.11 -19.90 1.71
C PRO A 400 -17.45 -18.81 2.72
N ALA A 401 -18.23 -17.81 2.31
CA ALA A 401 -18.85 -16.86 3.23
C ALA A 401 -19.94 -17.59 4.02
N HIS A 402 -19.67 -17.94 5.25
CA HIS A 402 -20.61 -18.62 6.13
C HIS A 402 -20.66 -17.93 7.50
N TYR A 403 -21.72 -18.17 8.23
CA TYR A 403 -21.87 -17.60 9.56
C TYR A 403 -20.78 -18.08 10.51
N ALA A 404 -19.94 -17.14 10.96
CA ALA A 404 -18.82 -17.39 11.86
C ALA A 404 -19.17 -16.91 13.29
N LEU A 405 -19.74 -17.79 14.09
CA LEU A 405 -20.22 -17.47 15.45
C LEU A 405 -19.13 -16.85 16.33
N GLN A 406 -17.93 -17.41 16.31
CA GLN A 406 -16.82 -16.93 17.14
C GLN A 406 -16.46 -15.48 16.80
N GLN A 407 -16.38 -15.15 15.53
CA GLN A 407 -16.05 -13.80 15.08
C GLN A 407 -17.20 -12.82 15.33
N GLY A 408 -18.45 -13.26 15.13
CA GLY A 408 -19.62 -12.46 15.43
C GLY A 408 -19.74 -12.10 16.92
N VAL A 409 -19.45 -13.02 17.82
CA VAL A 409 -19.49 -12.78 19.27
C VAL A 409 -18.33 -11.88 19.72
N THR A 410 -17.15 -12.02 19.13
CA THR A 410 -16.00 -11.17 19.47
C THR A 410 -16.13 -9.75 18.97
N SER A 411 -16.79 -9.51 17.84
CA SER A 411 -16.99 -8.19 17.27
C SER A 411 -18.17 -7.42 17.89
N ASN A 412 -19.12 -8.11 18.49
CA ASN A 412 -20.33 -7.49 19.02
C ASN A 412 -20.12 -7.00 20.45
N GLN A 413 -20.16 -5.68 20.65
CA GLN A 413 -19.90 -5.03 21.94
C GLN A 413 -21.09 -5.13 22.93
N SER A 414 -22.32 -5.25 22.42
CA SER A 414 -23.49 -5.32 23.30
C SER A 414 -23.77 -6.74 23.80
N VAL A 415 -24.09 -6.88 25.09
CA VAL A 415 -24.46 -8.18 25.68
C VAL A 415 -25.69 -8.76 24.94
N VAL A 416 -26.68 -7.94 24.61
CA VAL A 416 -27.85 -8.34 23.86
C VAL A 416 -27.48 -8.84 22.47
N GLY A 417 -26.59 -8.15 21.77
CA GLY A 417 -26.08 -8.58 20.45
C GLY A 417 -25.34 -9.92 20.51
N LYS A 418 -24.53 -10.14 21.53
CA LYS A 418 -23.85 -11.44 21.75
C LYS A 418 -24.84 -12.56 21.96
N VAL A 419 -25.83 -12.37 22.83
CA VAL A 419 -26.89 -13.36 23.09
C VAL A 419 -27.69 -13.67 21.82
N LEU A 420 -28.09 -12.64 21.07
CA LEU A 420 -28.81 -12.81 19.80
C LEU A 420 -27.96 -13.52 18.74
N SER A 421 -26.65 -13.23 18.67
CA SER A 421 -25.72 -13.92 17.78
C SER A 421 -25.65 -15.40 18.07
N VAL A 422 -25.61 -15.79 19.35
CA VAL A 422 -25.59 -17.20 19.76
C VAL A 422 -26.93 -17.88 19.47
N LEU A 423 -28.05 -17.26 19.81
CA LEU A 423 -29.38 -17.84 19.62
C LEU A 423 -29.77 -18.00 18.14
N SER A 424 -29.32 -17.10 17.27
CA SER A 424 -29.61 -17.16 15.85
C SER A 424 -28.60 -17.99 15.03
N ALA A 425 -27.48 -18.38 15.63
CA ALA A 425 -26.42 -19.12 14.95
C ALA A 425 -26.86 -20.36 14.18
N PRO A 426 -27.69 -21.27 14.73
CA PRO A 426 -28.13 -22.47 14.01
C PRO A 426 -28.86 -22.12 12.69
N PHE A 427 -29.72 -21.11 12.73
CA PHE A 427 -30.45 -20.66 11.54
C PHE A 427 -29.52 -20.09 10.47
N PHE A 428 -28.60 -19.18 10.86
CA PHE A 428 -27.70 -18.54 9.91
C PHE A 428 -26.62 -19.48 9.39
N ILE A 429 -26.14 -20.44 10.17
CA ILE A 429 -25.22 -21.48 9.70
C ILE A 429 -25.86 -22.28 8.56
N VAL A 430 -27.10 -22.68 8.73
CA VAL A 430 -27.83 -23.43 7.69
C VAL A 430 -28.12 -22.54 6.49
N ALA A 431 -28.61 -21.33 6.71
CA ALA A 431 -28.94 -20.40 5.63
C ALA A 431 -27.73 -20.00 4.78
N THR A 432 -26.60 -19.66 5.42
CA THR A 432 -25.38 -19.28 4.69
C THR A 432 -24.71 -20.48 4.04
N GLY A 433 -24.79 -21.67 4.63
CA GLY A 433 -24.33 -22.92 4.02
C GLY A 433 -25.13 -23.29 2.75
N ALA A 434 -26.41 -22.96 2.70
CA ALA A 434 -27.26 -23.22 1.53
C ALA A 434 -26.96 -22.26 0.36
N VAL A 435 -26.58 -21.01 0.65
CA VAL A 435 -26.29 -20.00 -0.38
C VAL A 435 -24.97 -20.26 -1.11
N LYS A 436 -24.02 -20.95 -0.48
CA LYS A 436 -22.67 -21.25 -1.03
C LYS A 436 -21.94 -20.02 -1.59
N ALA A 437 -22.15 -18.85 -1.00
CA ALA A 437 -21.44 -17.64 -1.38
C ALA A 437 -19.94 -17.80 -1.11
N ARG A 438 -19.12 -17.26 -1.98
CA ARG A 438 -17.66 -17.27 -1.84
C ARG A 438 -17.15 -15.88 -1.51
N VAL A 439 -16.02 -15.81 -0.81
CA VAL A 439 -15.37 -14.53 -0.49
C VAL A 439 -14.74 -13.91 -1.74
N ASN A 440 -14.16 -14.73 -2.61
CA ASN A 440 -13.49 -14.30 -3.83
C ASN A 440 -14.36 -14.57 -5.06
N ALA A 441 -14.41 -13.59 -5.96
CA ALA A 441 -15.06 -13.74 -7.25
C ALA A 441 -14.26 -14.67 -8.18
N ASP A 442 -14.94 -15.45 -9.00
CA ASP A 442 -14.32 -16.16 -10.10
C ASP A 442 -14.15 -15.22 -11.32
N PRO A 443 -13.13 -15.41 -12.14
CA PRO A 443 -12.98 -14.66 -13.39
C PRO A 443 -14.19 -14.89 -14.32
N ARG A 444 -14.58 -13.87 -15.06
CA ARG A 444 -15.61 -14.03 -16.10
C ARG A 444 -15.15 -15.04 -17.14
N THR A 445 -16.07 -15.84 -17.65
CA THR A 445 -15.80 -16.78 -18.76
C THR A 445 -15.20 -16.01 -19.94
N GLY A 446 -14.07 -16.50 -20.46
CA GLY A 446 -13.37 -15.88 -21.59
C GLY A 446 -12.66 -14.56 -21.25
N TRP A 447 -12.49 -14.22 -19.97
CA TRP A 447 -11.74 -13.02 -19.58
C TRP A 447 -10.27 -13.13 -19.93
N LYS A 448 -9.76 -12.12 -20.65
CA LYS A 448 -8.36 -12.03 -21.07
C LYS A 448 -7.79 -10.66 -20.74
N ILE A 449 -6.51 -10.66 -20.39
CA ILE A 449 -5.74 -9.43 -20.12
C ILE A 449 -4.77 -9.24 -21.28
N PRO A 450 -4.95 -8.22 -22.16
CA PRO A 450 -3.97 -7.91 -23.17
C PRO A 450 -2.64 -7.46 -22.55
N ILE A 451 -1.53 -8.03 -23.01
CA ILE A 451 -0.19 -7.68 -22.56
C ILE A 451 0.37 -6.66 -23.54
N ASN A 452 0.39 -5.41 -23.13
CA ASN A 452 0.78 -4.27 -23.97
C ASN A 452 1.97 -3.47 -23.44
N ALA A 453 2.57 -3.90 -22.33
CA ALA A 453 3.81 -3.29 -21.85
C ALA A 453 5.00 -3.71 -22.74
N PRO A 454 6.02 -2.87 -22.90
CA PRO A 454 7.24 -3.22 -23.62
C PRO A 454 7.86 -4.50 -23.07
N ALA A 455 8.44 -5.32 -23.95
CA ALA A 455 9.19 -6.50 -23.53
C ALA A 455 10.36 -6.10 -22.62
N LEU A 456 10.67 -6.93 -21.66
CA LEU A 456 11.81 -6.73 -20.75
C LEU A 456 13.10 -7.30 -21.38
N PRO A 457 14.28 -6.88 -20.96
CA PRO A 457 15.54 -7.42 -21.45
C PRO A 457 15.62 -8.92 -21.28
N GLU A 458 15.12 -9.40 -20.15
CA GLU A 458 15.01 -10.81 -19.80
C GLU A 458 13.62 -11.05 -19.20
N SER A 459 12.88 -11.95 -19.83
CA SER A 459 11.61 -12.41 -19.25
C SER A 459 11.90 -13.34 -18.07
N PHE A 460 11.05 -13.28 -17.05
CA PHE A 460 11.23 -14.07 -15.83
C PHE A 460 9.90 -14.64 -15.33
N LEU A 461 9.97 -15.72 -14.57
CA LEU A 461 8.83 -16.26 -13.86
C LEU A 461 8.72 -15.55 -12.50
N PRO A 462 7.54 -15.01 -12.14
CA PRO A 462 7.37 -14.41 -10.85
C PRO A 462 7.42 -15.45 -9.74
N GLU A 463 8.06 -15.09 -8.63
CA GLU A 463 8.12 -15.90 -7.42
C GLU A 463 7.20 -15.32 -6.37
N ALA A 464 6.09 -15.99 -6.11
CA ALA A 464 5.20 -15.64 -5.02
C ALA A 464 5.85 -16.02 -3.67
N ARG A 465 5.76 -15.14 -2.69
CA ARG A 465 6.21 -15.40 -1.33
C ARG A 465 5.03 -15.51 -0.41
N HIS A 466 5.02 -16.57 0.39
CA HIS A 466 3.88 -16.97 1.20
C HIS A 466 4.13 -16.73 2.68
N TYR A 467 3.16 -16.14 3.36
CA TYR A 467 3.22 -15.88 4.81
C TYR A 467 3.49 -17.13 5.66
N GLY A 468 3.01 -18.30 5.22
CA GLY A 468 3.08 -19.53 6.00
C GLY A 468 4.49 -20.08 6.24
N GLU A 469 5.47 -19.73 5.42
CA GLU A 469 6.86 -20.18 5.59
C GLU A 469 7.59 -19.38 6.65
N ALA A 470 7.37 -18.07 6.70
CA ALA A 470 7.95 -17.19 7.70
C ALA A 470 7.42 -17.45 9.13
N LEU A 471 6.17 -17.89 9.27
CA LEU A 471 5.53 -18.08 10.55
C LEU A 471 6.11 -19.23 11.38
N LYS A 472 6.64 -20.27 10.76
CA LYS A 472 7.25 -21.41 11.49
C LYS A 472 8.54 -21.01 12.20
N GLU A 473 9.28 -20.08 11.63
CA GLU A 473 10.53 -19.54 12.20
C GLU A 473 10.27 -18.38 13.16
N PHE A 474 9.11 -17.78 13.05
CA PHE A 474 8.73 -16.55 13.72
C PHE A 474 8.35 -16.72 15.20
N ASP A 475 7.90 -17.89 15.61
CA ASP A 475 7.41 -18.17 16.97
C ASP A 475 8.44 -17.83 18.05
N ALA A 476 9.72 -18.04 17.78
CA ALA A 476 10.79 -17.75 18.74
C ALA A 476 11.25 -16.28 18.74
N SER A 477 11.01 -15.54 17.67
CA SER A 477 11.37 -14.12 17.56
C SER A 477 10.21 -13.18 17.91
N PHE A 478 9.00 -13.67 17.90
CA PHE A 478 7.79 -12.99 18.35
C PHE A 478 7.67 -12.96 19.88
N ASP A 479 8.83 -12.84 20.49
CA ASP A 479 8.91 -12.88 21.94
C ASP A 479 8.01 -11.82 22.57
N PRO A 480 7.25 -12.22 23.57
CA PRO A 480 6.44 -11.34 24.37
C PRO A 480 7.20 -10.07 24.74
N ALA A 481 6.52 -8.96 24.67
CA ALA A 481 7.02 -7.60 24.96
C ALA A 481 7.95 -7.52 26.19
N GLY A 482 7.81 -8.43 27.14
CA GLY A 482 8.63 -8.44 28.34
C GLY A 482 10.13 -8.62 28.09
N LYS A 483 10.54 -9.41 27.11
CA LYS A 483 11.98 -9.58 26.82
C LYS A 483 12.53 -8.52 25.89
N ALA A 484 11.74 -8.06 24.91
CA ALA A 484 12.16 -7.01 23.99
C ALA A 484 12.34 -5.67 24.69
N ARG A 485 11.47 -5.34 25.67
CA ARG A 485 11.56 -4.07 26.44
C ARG A 485 12.67 -4.09 27.50
N ASN A 486 13.06 -5.26 28.01
CA ASN A 486 14.17 -5.39 28.95
C ASN A 486 15.54 -5.54 28.27
N ARG A 487 15.59 -5.72 26.96
CA ARG A 487 16.84 -5.68 26.22
C ARG A 487 17.31 -4.22 26.15
N ASN A 488 18.60 -4.06 26.44
CA ASN A 488 19.27 -2.77 26.33
C ASN A 488 18.86 -2.08 25.02
N ARG A 489 18.08 -1.01 25.09
CA ARG A 489 17.48 -0.33 23.93
C ARG A 489 18.50 0.08 22.86
N ALA A 490 19.77 0.21 23.23
CA ALA A 490 20.86 0.53 22.32
C ALA A 490 21.19 -0.59 21.31
N ASN A 491 20.85 -1.85 21.60
CA ASN A 491 21.29 -3.01 20.81
C ASN A 491 20.17 -3.97 20.42
N ALA A 492 18.92 -3.70 20.77
CA ALA A 492 17.79 -4.52 20.37
C ALA A 492 16.97 -3.81 19.30
N PRO A 493 16.49 -4.52 18.26
CA PRO A 493 15.51 -3.92 17.37
C PRO A 493 14.29 -3.55 18.22
N PRO A 494 13.79 -2.36 18.04
CA PRO A 494 12.52 -1.98 18.64
C PRO A 494 11.45 -2.96 18.18
N ASP A 495 10.55 -3.30 19.08
CA ASP A 495 9.42 -4.20 18.80
C ASP A 495 8.32 -3.49 18.00
N ASP A 496 8.56 -2.26 17.59
CA ASP A 496 7.66 -1.42 16.81
C ASP A 496 7.85 -1.70 15.31
N PRO A 497 6.79 -2.01 14.57
CA PRO A 497 6.83 -2.22 13.13
C PRO A 497 7.34 -1.00 12.36
N TYR A 498 7.21 0.20 12.92
CA TYR A 498 7.75 1.42 12.33
C TYR A 498 9.27 1.56 12.46
N THR A 499 9.92 0.73 13.25
CA THR A 499 11.36 0.83 13.54
C THR A 499 12.21 -0.20 12.83
N GLN A 500 11.63 -1.09 12.05
CA GLN A 500 12.35 -2.25 11.49
C GLN A 500 12.83 -2.06 10.07
N HIS A 501 12.88 -0.83 9.60
CA HIS A 501 13.37 -0.57 8.26
C HIS A 501 14.86 -0.84 8.16
N GLY A 502 15.26 -1.69 7.23
CA GLY A 502 16.66 -1.95 6.87
C GLY A 502 17.47 -2.76 7.88
N VAL A 503 16.86 -3.28 8.93
CA VAL A 503 17.59 -4.17 9.85
C VAL A 503 17.20 -5.62 9.60
N HIS A 504 18.03 -6.30 8.82
CA HIS A 504 17.92 -7.73 8.61
C HIS A 504 18.50 -8.45 9.84
N ARG A 505 17.65 -9.06 10.62
CA ARG A 505 18.12 -9.89 11.74
C ARG A 505 17.63 -11.30 11.57
N THR A 506 18.58 -12.22 11.65
CA THR A 506 18.29 -13.62 11.86
C THR A 506 17.71 -13.84 13.24
N ARG A 507 17.06 -14.98 13.42
CA ARG A 507 16.58 -15.50 14.69
C ARG A 507 17.59 -15.39 15.83
N ASP A 508 18.89 -15.47 15.51
CA ASP A 508 20.00 -15.41 16.46
C ASP A 508 20.54 -13.99 16.70
N GLY A 509 19.89 -12.97 16.16
CA GLY A 509 20.34 -11.57 16.26
C GLY A 509 21.54 -11.25 15.37
N ARG A 510 21.88 -12.12 14.44
CA ARG A 510 22.92 -11.87 13.42
C ARG A 510 22.31 -11.21 12.20
N ASP A 511 23.10 -10.41 11.52
CA ASP A 511 22.73 -9.90 10.22
C ASP A 511 22.59 -11.08 9.25
N SER A 512 21.50 -11.11 8.52
CA SER A 512 21.21 -12.17 7.58
C SER A 512 21.61 -11.73 6.18
N ASP A 513 22.42 -12.54 5.52
CA ASP A 513 22.64 -12.45 4.07
C ASP A 513 21.49 -13.09 3.27
N ALA A 514 20.43 -13.52 3.95
CA ALA A 514 19.28 -14.14 3.31
C ALA A 514 18.47 -13.14 2.50
N PRO A 515 17.86 -13.55 1.39
CA PRO A 515 17.03 -12.67 0.58
C PRO A 515 15.89 -12.04 1.38
N LEU A 516 15.77 -10.72 1.27
CA LEU A 516 14.88 -9.83 2.02
C LEU A 516 13.39 -10.21 2.08
N GLY A 517 12.92 -11.06 1.22
CA GLY A 517 11.51 -11.30 1.04
C GLY A 517 10.75 -11.94 2.20
N ASN A 518 11.40 -12.72 3.05
CA ASN A 518 10.75 -13.33 4.21
C ASN A 518 10.67 -12.36 5.39
N GLU A 519 11.62 -11.46 5.51
CA GLU A 519 11.72 -10.50 6.60
C GLU A 519 10.68 -9.39 6.51
N HIS A 520 10.36 -8.93 5.30
CA HIS A 520 9.28 -7.96 5.10
C HIS A 520 7.92 -8.54 5.47
N THR A 521 7.71 -9.80 5.15
CA THR A 521 6.52 -10.54 5.55
C THR A 521 6.43 -10.66 7.07
N GLU A 522 7.56 -10.85 7.74
CA GLU A 522 7.65 -10.87 9.20
C GLU A 522 7.30 -9.50 9.82
N ALA A 523 7.82 -8.41 9.29
CA ALA A 523 7.53 -7.07 9.80
C ALA A 523 6.02 -6.74 9.69
N GLN A 524 5.39 -7.06 8.57
CA GLN A 524 3.95 -6.90 8.38
C GLN A 524 3.15 -7.74 9.37
N LEU A 525 3.50 -9.00 9.52
CA LEU A 525 2.84 -9.89 10.48
C LEU A 525 3.00 -9.40 11.91
N ARG A 526 4.17 -8.91 12.29
CA ARG A 526 4.40 -8.32 13.62
C ARG A 526 3.47 -7.14 13.85
N TYR A 527 3.35 -6.25 12.87
CA TYR A 527 2.46 -5.10 12.95
C TYR A 527 1.01 -5.51 13.15
N GLU A 528 0.50 -6.38 12.29
CA GLU A 528 -0.87 -6.87 12.36
C GLU A 528 -1.15 -7.62 13.67
N HIS A 529 -0.27 -8.53 14.05
CA HIS A 529 -0.44 -9.33 15.25
C HIS A 529 -0.36 -8.48 16.52
N ARG A 530 0.53 -7.50 16.56
CA ARG A 530 0.64 -6.59 17.70
C ARG A 530 -0.63 -5.77 17.90
N ALA A 531 -1.16 -5.20 16.82
CA ALA A 531 -2.41 -4.45 16.85
C ALA A 531 -3.59 -5.34 17.28
N GLN A 532 -3.67 -6.56 16.76
CA GLN A 532 -4.71 -7.53 17.14
C GLN A 532 -4.60 -7.94 18.62
N LEU A 533 -3.39 -8.22 19.11
CA LEU A 533 -3.17 -8.59 20.50
C LEU A 533 -3.58 -7.47 21.44
N ARG A 534 -3.25 -6.24 21.10
CA ARG A 534 -3.61 -5.07 21.91
C ARG A 534 -5.12 -4.88 21.96
N MET A 535 -5.80 -5.01 20.83
CA MET A 535 -7.26 -4.97 20.79
C MET A 535 -7.89 -6.10 21.63
N LYS A 536 -7.38 -7.33 21.49
CA LYS A 536 -7.84 -8.46 22.31
C LYS A 536 -7.61 -8.24 23.80
N ALA A 537 -6.45 -7.66 24.16
CA ALA A 537 -6.15 -7.32 25.55
C ALA A 537 -7.16 -6.32 26.13
N ARG A 538 -7.47 -5.28 25.40
CA ARG A 538 -8.50 -4.29 25.80
C ARG A 538 -9.87 -4.94 25.96
N ARG A 539 -10.32 -5.73 25.00
CA ARG A 539 -11.62 -6.42 25.02
C ARG A 539 -11.76 -7.42 26.17
N GLN A 540 -10.68 -8.04 26.57
CA GLN A 540 -10.67 -9.05 27.61
C GLN A 540 -10.27 -8.49 28.99
N GLY A 541 -10.16 -7.18 29.12
CA GLY A 541 -9.76 -6.53 30.38
C GLY A 541 -8.34 -6.87 30.82
N LYS A 542 -7.45 -7.20 29.87
CA LYS A 542 -6.04 -7.49 30.10
C LYS A 542 -5.12 -6.30 29.91
N ALA A 543 -5.66 -5.18 29.44
CA ALA A 543 -4.98 -3.90 29.30
C ALA A 543 -5.77 -2.82 30.04
N GLU A 544 -5.08 -1.79 30.50
CA GLU A 544 -5.69 -0.61 31.08
C GLU A 544 -6.49 0.17 30.03
N ALA A 545 -7.35 1.09 30.46
CA ALA A 545 -8.22 1.87 29.58
C ALA A 545 -7.45 2.75 28.58
N ASP A 546 -6.23 3.16 28.93
CA ASP A 546 -5.31 3.92 28.08
C ASP A 546 -4.51 3.02 27.14
N GLY A 547 -4.72 1.69 27.21
CA GLY A 547 -4.02 0.69 26.41
C GLY A 547 -2.66 0.29 26.96
N SER A 548 -2.24 0.81 28.11
CA SER A 548 -1.05 0.35 28.80
C SER A 548 -1.23 -1.09 29.33
N VAL A 549 -0.12 -1.76 29.56
CA VAL A 549 -0.12 -3.15 29.99
C VAL A 549 0.03 -3.21 31.52
N PRO A 550 -0.76 -4.06 32.23
CA PRO A 550 -0.63 -4.21 33.67
C PRO A 550 0.79 -4.55 34.11
N GLY A 551 1.32 -3.77 35.03
CA GLY A 551 2.68 -3.91 35.58
C GLY A 551 3.77 -3.10 34.87
N GLU A 552 3.46 -2.38 33.78
CA GLU A 552 4.45 -1.54 33.06
C GLU A 552 4.50 -0.08 33.54
N THR A 553 3.49 0.40 34.23
CA THR A 553 3.28 1.82 34.59
C THR A 553 4.36 2.46 35.49
N GLN A 554 5.34 1.69 35.96
CA GLN A 554 6.45 2.19 36.78
C GLN A 554 7.83 1.79 36.28
N GLY A 555 7.97 1.54 34.96
CA GLY A 555 9.25 1.06 34.40
C GLY A 555 9.51 -0.42 34.66
N GLY A 556 8.50 -1.15 35.10
CA GLY A 556 8.53 -2.59 35.33
C GLY A 556 8.21 -3.39 34.07
N SER A 557 8.46 -4.68 34.10
CA SER A 557 8.03 -5.64 33.08
C SER A 557 6.53 -5.94 33.22
N ALA A 558 5.88 -6.31 32.12
CA ALA A 558 4.50 -6.76 32.13
C ALA A 558 4.29 -7.91 33.15
N SER A 559 3.12 -7.94 33.77
CA SER A 559 2.77 -8.97 34.76
C SER A 559 2.90 -10.38 34.17
N ALA A 560 3.24 -11.36 35.02
CA ALA A 560 3.36 -12.76 34.59
C ALA A 560 2.06 -13.30 33.97
N ASP A 561 0.92 -12.89 34.50
CA ASP A 561 -0.40 -13.28 33.99
C ASP A 561 -0.68 -12.71 32.60
N TYR A 562 -0.30 -11.44 32.38
CA TYR A 562 -0.40 -10.85 31.05
C TYR A 562 0.53 -11.53 30.04
N GLN A 563 1.75 -11.81 30.43
CA GLN A 563 2.72 -12.52 29.59
C GLN A 563 2.25 -13.93 29.20
N ALA A 564 1.70 -14.66 30.16
CA ALA A 564 1.15 -15.99 29.92
C ALA A 564 -0.05 -15.94 28.96
N TRP A 565 -0.97 -15.03 29.19
CA TRP A 565 -2.10 -14.77 28.30
C TRP A 565 -1.62 -14.41 26.88
N ARG A 566 -0.72 -13.42 26.77
CA ARG A 566 -0.18 -12.96 25.49
C ARG A 566 0.51 -14.08 24.71
N THR A 567 1.31 -14.89 25.39
CA THR A 567 1.97 -16.05 24.77
C THR A 567 0.96 -17.07 24.24
N GLY A 568 -0.12 -17.30 24.97
CA GLY A 568 -1.22 -18.17 24.53
C GLY A 568 -1.90 -17.64 23.28
N GLU A 569 -2.21 -16.34 23.24
CA GLU A 569 -2.84 -15.69 22.07
C GLU A 569 -1.92 -15.71 20.84
N ILE A 570 -0.62 -15.44 21.01
CA ILE A 570 0.37 -15.52 19.92
C ILE A 570 0.41 -16.94 19.33
N ARG A 571 0.48 -17.96 20.17
CA ARG A 571 0.47 -19.36 19.71
C ARG A 571 -0.80 -19.71 18.94
N GLN A 572 -1.95 -19.22 19.40
CA GLN A 572 -3.21 -19.43 18.70
C GLN A 572 -3.22 -18.69 17.35
N MET A 573 -2.79 -17.43 17.30
CA MET A 573 -2.70 -16.67 16.06
C MET A 573 -1.75 -17.33 15.05
N LEU A 574 -0.58 -17.79 15.49
CA LEU A 574 0.37 -18.50 14.64
C LEU A 574 -0.23 -19.82 14.11
N LYS A 575 -0.96 -20.55 14.93
CA LYS A 575 -1.65 -21.78 14.52
C LYS A 575 -2.73 -21.49 13.47
N ASP A 576 -3.51 -20.43 13.66
CA ASP A 576 -4.58 -20.04 12.75
C ASP A 576 -4.03 -19.50 11.41
N CYS A 577 -2.84 -18.87 11.44
CA CYS A 577 -2.18 -18.31 10.26
C CYS A 577 -1.39 -19.32 9.42
N VAL A 578 -1.11 -20.52 9.89
CA VAL A 578 -0.32 -21.54 9.16
C VAL A 578 -0.95 -21.93 7.80
N ASN A 579 -2.25 -21.71 7.61
CA ASN A 579 -2.94 -21.90 6.34
C ASN A 579 -3.15 -20.60 5.54
N ALA A 580 -2.65 -19.48 5.99
CA ALA A 580 -2.69 -18.22 5.25
C ALA A 580 -1.65 -18.25 4.10
N HIS A 581 -1.73 -19.27 3.26
CA HIS A 581 -1.10 -19.17 1.95
C HIS A 581 -1.63 -17.92 1.30
N ALA A 582 -0.74 -17.07 1.15
CA ALA A 582 -0.68 -15.91 0.38
C ALA A 582 -1.94 -15.66 -0.37
N THR A 583 -2.49 -14.64 0.04
CA THR A 583 -3.42 -13.91 -0.80
C THR A 583 -2.75 -13.46 -2.09
N ASP A 584 -1.45 -13.69 -2.25
CA ASP A 584 -0.57 -13.18 -3.31
C ASP A 584 -0.64 -11.65 -3.49
N HIS A 585 -1.21 -10.98 -2.51
CA HIS A 585 -1.49 -9.55 -2.60
C HIS A 585 -0.22 -8.68 -2.58
N SER A 586 0.78 -9.06 -1.80
CA SER A 586 2.02 -8.30 -1.67
C SER A 586 3.20 -8.89 -2.46
N SER A 587 3.01 -10.03 -3.12
CA SER A 587 4.09 -10.81 -3.74
C SER A 587 4.85 -10.07 -4.84
N ILE A 588 4.22 -9.11 -5.53
CA ILE A 588 4.87 -8.35 -6.61
C ILE A 588 6.00 -7.47 -6.05
N LEU A 589 5.76 -6.74 -4.96
CA LEU A 589 6.72 -5.75 -4.46
C LEU A 589 7.61 -6.27 -3.33
N THR A 590 7.25 -7.37 -2.68
CA THR A 590 8.08 -7.97 -1.63
C THR A 590 9.26 -8.78 -2.16
N ASN A 591 9.28 -9.07 -3.46
CA ASN A 591 10.39 -9.77 -4.10
C ASN A 591 11.29 -8.77 -4.85
N PRO A 592 12.54 -8.53 -4.40
CA PRO A 592 13.44 -7.59 -5.05
C PRO A 592 13.74 -7.92 -6.52
N MET A 593 13.72 -9.20 -6.91
CA MET A 593 13.90 -9.62 -8.30
C MET A 593 12.83 -9.01 -9.24
N HIS A 594 11.59 -8.83 -8.76
CA HIS A 594 10.55 -8.22 -9.58
C HIS A 594 10.82 -6.72 -9.83
N ALA A 595 11.33 -6.02 -8.82
CA ALA A 595 11.71 -4.62 -8.98
C ALA A 595 12.94 -4.47 -9.88
N GLU A 596 13.92 -5.35 -9.73
CA GLU A 596 15.13 -5.39 -10.55
C GLU A 596 14.81 -5.64 -12.02
N LYS A 597 14.01 -6.66 -12.31
CA LYS A 597 13.75 -7.13 -13.68
C LYS A 597 12.60 -6.41 -14.38
N ALA A 598 11.66 -5.80 -13.66
CA ALA A 598 10.51 -5.12 -14.25
C ALA A 598 10.40 -3.65 -13.87
N LEU A 599 10.32 -3.31 -12.56
CA LEU A 599 10.07 -1.95 -12.12
C LEU A 599 11.12 -0.96 -12.64
N ALA A 600 12.39 -1.37 -12.65
CA ALA A 600 13.50 -0.56 -13.15
C ALA A 600 13.31 -0.10 -14.61
N TYR A 601 12.52 -0.83 -15.41
CA TYR A 601 12.24 -0.51 -16.82
C TYR A 601 10.93 0.25 -17.04
N ASP A 602 10.13 0.39 -15.98
CA ASP A 602 8.84 1.08 -16.03
C ASP A 602 8.85 2.47 -15.37
N VAL A 603 9.99 2.90 -14.81
CA VAL A 603 10.17 4.24 -14.24
C VAL A 603 10.65 5.25 -15.28
N ALA A 604 10.32 6.52 -15.05
CA ALA A 604 10.77 7.65 -15.86
C ALA A 604 12.27 7.89 -15.67
N ILE A 605 12.99 8.10 -16.76
CA ILE A 605 14.43 8.36 -16.74
C ILE A 605 14.73 9.78 -17.27
N GLY A 606 15.63 10.46 -16.59
CA GLY A 606 16.19 11.73 -16.97
C GLY A 606 17.36 12.10 -16.05
N VAL A 607 17.41 13.33 -15.58
CA VAL A 607 18.49 13.84 -14.73
C VAL A 607 17.91 14.48 -13.48
N CYS A 608 18.31 14.02 -12.31
CA CYS A 608 17.95 14.59 -11.03
C CYS A 608 19.22 15.17 -10.37
N THR A 609 19.21 16.48 -10.16
CA THR A 609 20.34 17.24 -9.59
C THR A 609 20.06 17.74 -8.18
N LEU A 610 19.06 17.19 -7.51
CA LEU A 610 18.74 17.50 -6.13
C LEU A 610 19.95 17.28 -5.22
N SER A 611 20.21 18.23 -4.33
CA SER A 611 21.29 18.15 -3.36
C SER A 611 21.02 17.11 -2.29
N GLU A 612 22.04 16.73 -1.56
CA GLU A 612 21.91 15.83 -0.39
C GLU A 612 20.92 16.40 0.63
N GLN A 613 20.93 17.71 0.84
CA GLN A 613 20.02 18.38 1.74
C GLN A 613 18.58 18.31 1.22
N ASP A 614 18.35 18.51 -0.08
CA ASP A 614 17.03 18.38 -0.69
C ASP A 614 16.45 16.97 -0.48
N TRP A 615 17.27 15.93 -0.69
CA TRP A 615 16.87 14.55 -0.46
C TRP A 615 16.49 14.28 0.99
N ARG A 616 17.22 14.83 1.96
CA ARG A 616 16.88 14.70 3.38
C ARG A 616 15.54 15.35 3.69
N GLU A 617 15.36 16.60 3.25
CA GLU A 617 14.11 17.34 3.45
C GLU A 617 12.91 16.62 2.85
N LEU A 618 13.01 16.15 1.60
CA LEU A 618 11.92 15.44 0.92
C LEU A 618 11.58 14.11 1.60
N ARG A 619 12.56 13.37 2.10
CA ARG A 619 12.31 12.13 2.83
C ARG A 619 11.65 12.37 4.18
N VAL A 620 12.00 13.44 4.88
CA VAL A 620 11.31 13.88 6.10
C VAL A 620 9.86 14.27 5.78
N GLU A 621 9.64 15.07 4.74
CA GLU A 621 8.31 15.48 4.31
C GLU A 621 7.41 14.29 3.95
N ALA A 622 8.00 13.24 3.38
CA ALA A 622 7.28 12.04 2.97
C ALA A 622 6.78 11.17 4.14
N ASP A 623 7.38 11.30 5.32
CA ASP A 623 7.05 10.44 6.45
C ASP A 623 6.12 11.14 7.45
N TRP A 624 4.84 10.70 7.53
CA TRP A 624 3.83 11.31 8.39
C TRP A 624 4.12 11.17 9.89
N ARG A 625 5.05 10.29 10.27
CA ARG A 625 5.52 10.10 11.65
C ARG A 625 6.42 11.23 12.12
N TYR A 626 6.89 12.07 11.19
CA TYR A 626 7.64 13.26 11.54
C TYR A 626 6.72 14.27 12.21
N CYS A 627 6.91 14.43 13.51
CA CYS A 627 6.17 15.39 14.30
C CYS A 627 6.80 16.77 14.17
N PHE A 628 6.20 17.65 13.41
CA PHE A 628 6.64 19.05 13.26
C PHE A 628 6.16 19.89 14.44
N LYS A 629 6.52 19.48 15.66
CA LYS A 629 6.19 20.24 16.87
C LYS A 629 6.92 21.59 16.86
N GLY A 630 6.19 22.65 17.25
CA GLY A 630 6.78 23.99 17.38
C GLY A 630 6.91 24.78 16.08
N LEU A 631 6.46 24.26 14.95
CA LEU A 631 6.39 25.04 13.73
C LEU A 631 5.34 26.15 13.84
N PRO A 632 5.60 27.36 13.29
CA PRO A 632 4.60 28.41 13.23
C PRO A 632 3.45 28.02 12.28
N GLU A 633 2.24 28.53 12.52
CA GLU A 633 1.05 28.27 11.66
C GLU A 633 1.27 28.61 10.19
N THR A 634 2.20 29.49 9.90
CA THR A 634 2.59 29.88 8.53
C THR A 634 3.47 28.85 7.83
N HIS A 635 4.02 27.87 8.56
CA HIS A 635 4.89 26.88 7.96
C HIS A 635 4.08 25.87 7.13
N PRO A 636 4.53 25.50 5.90
CA PRO A 636 3.79 24.61 5.01
C PRO A 636 3.44 23.26 5.63
N HIS A 637 4.25 22.78 6.58
CA HIS A 637 4.07 21.49 7.25
C HIS A 637 3.40 21.57 8.63
N TYR A 638 2.98 22.76 9.07
CA TYR A 638 2.32 22.94 10.37
C TYR A 638 1.16 21.95 10.58
N TYR A 639 0.31 21.82 9.58
CA TYR A 639 -0.87 20.95 9.67
C TYR A 639 -0.54 19.46 9.73
N LEU A 640 0.60 19.02 9.23
CA LEU A 640 1.03 17.63 9.34
C LEU A 640 1.26 17.25 10.81
N GLY A 641 1.93 18.11 11.56
CA GLY A 641 2.16 17.91 12.98
C GLY A 641 0.86 17.96 13.79
N GLU A 642 -0.06 18.85 13.45
CA GLU A 642 -1.36 18.94 14.11
C GLU A 642 -2.17 17.64 13.94
N TYR A 643 -2.31 17.16 12.70
CA TYR A 643 -3.04 15.92 12.44
C TYR A 643 -2.41 14.73 13.16
N PHE A 644 -1.10 14.55 13.02
CA PHE A 644 -0.41 13.40 13.60
C PHE A 644 -0.45 13.40 15.14
N SER A 645 -0.48 14.57 15.78
CA SER A 645 -0.56 14.68 17.24
C SER A 645 -1.97 14.57 17.81
N SER A 646 -3.00 15.05 17.10
CA SER A 646 -4.35 15.22 17.65
C SER A 646 -5.48 14.58 16.84
N GLY A 647 -5.25 14.22 15.58
CA GLY A 647 -6.28 13.79 14.64
C GLY A 647 -7.11 14.94 14.05
N PHE A 648 -6.79 16.20 14.40
CA PHE A 648 -7.48 17.39 13.92
C PHE A 648 -6.66 18.12 12.86
N MET A 649 -7.36 18.93 12.06
CA MET A 649 -6.76 19.87 11.11
C MET A 649 -7.37 21.24 11.31
N ALA A 650 -6.53 22.27 11.55
CA ALA A 650 -6.99 23.62 11.85
C ALA A 650 -8.07 23.64 12.96
N LYS A 651 -7.84 22.87 14.03
CA LYS A 651 -8.74 22.71 15.20
C LYS A 651 -10.12 22.10 14.90
N GLN A 652 -10.32 21.53 13.71
CA GLN A 652 -11.57 20.87 13.33
C GLN A 652 -11.35 19.41 12.99
N PRO A 653 -12.41 18.55 13.04
CA PRO A 653 -12.33 17.19 12.58
C PRO A 653 -11.87 17.11 11.13
N LEU A 654 -11.08 16.09 10.79
CA LEU A 654 -10.52 15.94 9.45
C LEU A 654 -11.60 15.83 8.37
N GLU A 655 -12.72 15.14 8.66
CA GLU A 655 -13.85 14.99 7.74
C GLU A 655 -14.52 16.33 7.38
N GLU A 656 -14.49 17.29 8.26
CA GLU A 656 -14.96 18.65 7.97
C GLU A 656 -13.93 19.45 7.17
N TRP A 657 -12.67 19.30 7.53
CA TRP A 657 -11.59 20.01 6.87
C TRP A 657 -11.44 19.62 5.40
N VAL A 658 -11.60 18.33 5.04
CA VAL A 658 -11.49 17.87 3.64
C VAL A 658 -12.65 18.28 2.74
N LYS A 659 -13.77 18.77 3.28
CA LYS A 659 -14.90 19.27 2.48
C LYS A 659 -14.60 20.62 1.82
N SER A 660 -13.65 21.36 2.35
CA SER A 660 -13.29 22.71 1.89
C SER A 660 -11.79 22.80 1.59
N GLY A 661 -11.36 23.83 0.92
CA GLY A 661 -9.95 24.10 0.68
C GLY A 661 -9.27 23.13 -0.29
N GLU A 662 -7.98 22.93 -0.08
CA GLU A 662 -7.10 22.20 -1.00
C GLU A 662 -7.41 20.69 -1.05
N ALA A 663 -7.85 20.10 0.04
CA ALA A 663 -8.15 18.67 0.12
C ALA A 663 -9.54 18.29 -0.40
N ARG A 664 -10.39 19.26 -0.77
CA ARG A 664 -11.71 18.94 -1.35
C ARG A 664 -11.59 18.08 -2.60
N ARG A 665 -12.56 17.22 -2.84
CA ARG A 665 -12.55 16.31 -4.00
C ARG A 665 -12.40 17.09 -5.32
N PRO A 666 -11.40 16.77 -6.16
CA PRO A 666 -11.26 17.34 -7.50
C PRO A 666 -12.41 16.96 -8.42
N ALA A 667 -12.81 17.87 -9.33
CA ALA A 667 -13.89 17.62 -10.29
C ALA A 667 -13.59 16.46 -11.25
N GLY A 668 -12.30 16.20 -11.55
CA GLY A 668 -11.87 15.08 -12.39
C GLY A 668 -12.16 13.71 -11.76
N ILE A 669 -12.39 13.64 -10.45
CA ILE A 669 -12.86 12.45 -9.73
C ILE A 669 -14.38 12.49 -9.73
N VAL A 670 -15.00 11.77 -10.66
CA VAL A 670 -16.45 11.77 -10.87
C VAL A 670 -17.13 10.94 -9.79
N ASP A 671 -18.18 11.50 -9.18
CA ASP A 671 -18.95 10.84 -8.11
C ASP A 671 -20.45 10.86 -8.43
N THR A 672 -20.84 10.01 -9.35
CA THR A 672 -22.24 9.70 -9.63
C THR A 672 -22.54 8.35 -9.01
N ARG A 673 -23.63 8.24 -8.23
CA ARG A 673 -23.98 7.02 -7.51
C ARG A 673 -25.24 6.34 -8.04
N THR A 674 -25.42 5.09 -7.66
CA THR A 674 -26.44 4.20 -8.22
C THR A 674 -27.86 4.64 -7.88
N TYR A 675 -28.07 5.27 -6.71
CA TYR A 675 -29.41 5.64 -6.23
C TYR A 675 -29.51 7.14 -5.96
N ALA A 676 -30.62 7.74 -6.40
CA ALA A 676 -31.02 9.05 -5.90
C ALA A 676 -31.50 8.90 -4.44
N ARG A 677 -31.21 9.89 -3.60
CA ARG A 677 -31.75 9.92 -2.24
C ARG A 677 -33.29 10.02 -2.33
N PRO A 678 -34.08 9.21 -1.60
CA PRO A 678 -35.49 9.48 -1.46
C PRO A 678 -35.68 10.88 -0.89
N GLU A 679 -36.55 11.70 -1.48
CA GLU A 679 -36.87 13.00 -0.91
C GLU A 679 -37.36 12.83 0.52
N PRO A 680 -36.92 13.64 1.48
CA PRO A 680 -37.44 13.59 2.83
C PRO A 680 -38.91 14.02 2.80
N GLY A 681 -39.82 13.06 2.81
CA GLY A 681 -41.27 13.33 2.74
C GLY A 681 -42.09 12.25 2.09
N ALA A 682 -41.49 11.27 1.41
CA ALA A 682 -42.21 10.15 0.78
C ALA A 682 -42.25 8.89 1.68
N ALA A 683 -42.53 9.06 2.96
CA ALA A 683 -42.92 7.96 3.84
C ALA A 683 -44.43 8.06 4.05
N SER A 684 -45.17 7.38 3.20
CA SER A 684 -46.58 7.06 3.45
C SER A 684 -46.71 5.71 4.13
#